data_5dd987ed2c382ac8a3a17446010513b4
#
_entry.id   5dd987ed2c382ac8a3a17446010513b4
#
_cell.length_a   1.000
_cell.length_b   1.000
_cell.length_c   1.000
_cell.angle_alpha   90.00
_cell.angle_beta   90.00
_cell.angle_gamma   90.00
#
_symmetry.space_group_name_H-M   'P 1'
#
loop_
_entity.id
_entity.type
_entity.pdbx_description
1 polymer ?
#
loop_
_entity_poly.entity_id
_entity_poly.type
_entity_poly.pdbx_seq_one_letter_code
_entity_poly.pdbx_strand_id
1 'polypeptide(L)'
;MLVNRLAVAFAAAAAMFTPTAALAEDGYDLWLRYAPLEGQAKAALERFDPHLERAAPDADPMIAAAVQELDRGLSSLLGQPVPQDGDPNVLLDCDSAVAGPDGSFRVTSEADRIRIAASDPRGCLYGSFALLRELSIGTAPGSIALDQAPAMPLRLLNHWDNPDGSVERGYAGRSIFDWWRMPEHHDPRMIDYARANASVGINGSVVNNVNASALFLTPRYLPKLAALADAWRPYGIRLYISARFSAPRDIGGLDTADPLDPQVRAWWQAKADEIYAAIPDFGGFLVKANSEGQPGPQDYGRTHADGANMLAAAVGDRGTIIWRAFVYSAEDETDRAKQAYEEFVPLDGQFAPNVIVQVKNGAIDFQPREPFHPMFGAMPDTRLMLEVQLTKEYLGFASHLAYLAPMWEEVLDADTARGGDVAQVVAPAGMAGVANTGSDRNWTGSSFDQANWYAFGRLAWNPALSSETIAREWAAQTFSREPEFLAAVVPMMLGSRQAVVDYMTPLGLAHLMGTGHHYGPAPWVCDLGRPDWNPCYYHRADRGGIGFDRTPAGSNALSQYAPGVAAQWSDPAAMNEDYLLWFHHLPWDFSTRSGRTLWEELVARYDRGIAKVEDMQATWQSLAPYVDPQRFRSVSEMLAIQNREARWWRDASLAYWQHVNGLPLPAGATPPAMDLNTYQAMEFPEAPGE
;
A
#
# COMPACT_ATOMS: atom_id res chain seq x y z
N MET A 1 43.48 50.97 -30.98
CA MET A 1 43.82 49.52 -30.84
C MET A 1 43.62 48.91 -29.42
N LEU A 2 43.09 49.66 -28.47
CA LEU A 2 42.84 49.15 -27.09
C LEU A 2 41.39 48.69 -26.83
N VAL A 3 40.44 49.05 -27.66
CA VAL A 3 39.03 48.76 -27.50
C VAL A 3 38.65 47.31 -27.95
N ASN A 4 39.44 46.78 -28.94
CA ASN A 4 39.15 45.41 -29.45
C ASN A 4 39.72 44.24 -28.61
N ARG A 5 40.58 44.52 -27.62
CA ARG A 5 41.08 43.42 -26.74
C ARG A 5 40.23 43.15 -25.49
N LEU A 6 39.41 44.12 -25.09
CA LEU A 6 38.47 43.93 -23.99
C LEU A 6 37.19 43.17 -24.41
N ALA A 7 36.76 43.31 -25.65
CA ALA A 7 35.58 42.60 -26.16
C ALA A 7 35.78 41.08 -26.33
N VAL A 8 37.04 40.66 -26.66
CA VAL A 8 37.38 39.23 -26.80
C VAL A 8 37.55 38.52 -25.43
N ALA A 9 37.99 39.25 -24.41
CA ALA A 9 38.14 38.69 -23.07
C ALA A 9 36.78 38.49 -22.36
N PHE A 10 35.77 39.31 -22.65
CA PHE A 10 34.40 39.14 -22.11
C PHE A 10 33.62 38.03 -22.81
N ALA A 11 33.87 37.78 -24.10
CA ALA A 11 33.25 36.67 -24.85
C ALA A 11 33.81 35.29 -24.44
N ALA A 12 35.08 35.21 -24.01
CA ALA A 12 35.71 33.98 -23.55
C ALA A 12 35.33 33.60 -22.08
N ALA A 13 34.96 34.59 -21.24
CA ALA A 13 34.50 34.33 -19.88
C ALA A 13 33.00 33.97 -19.80
N ALA A 14 32.20 34.34 -20.81
CA ALA A 14 30.78 34.00 -20.90
C ALA A 14 30.52 32.57 -21.42
N ALA A 15 31.53 31.90 -21.99
CA ALA A 15 31.38 30.54 -22.53
C ALA A 15 31.67 29.41 -21.53
N MET A 16 31.97 29.72 -20.25
CA MET A 16 32.25 28.70 -19.22
C MET A 16 31.16 28.49 -18.18
N PHE A 17 30.02 29.13 -18.32
CA PHE A 17 28.84 28.87 -17.53
C PHE A 17 27.64 28.65 -18.47
N THR A 18 27.65 27.57 -19.25
CA THR A 18 26.40 26.94 -19.60
C THR A 18 25.98 26.19 -18.35
N PRO A 19 24.92 26.60 -17.63
CA PRO A 19 24.30 25.69 -16.70
C PRO A 19 23.86 24.49 -17.55
N THR A 20 24.43 23.32 -17.34
CA THR A 20 23.73 22.08 -17.65
C THR A 20 22.36 22.29 -17.01
N ALA A 21 21.30 22.40 -17.83
CA ALA A 21 19.95 22.40 -17.34
C ALA A 21 19.82 21.07 -16.61
N ALA A 22 19.99 21.10 -15.29
CA ALA A 22 19.56 19.99 -14.45
C ALA A 22 18.08 19.86 -14.74
N LEU A 23 17.68 18.81 -15.45
CA LEU A 23 16.28 18.48 -15.61
C LEU A 23 15.72 18.39 -14.19
N ALA A 24 14.72 19.21 -13.90
CA ALA A 24 14.10 19.21 -12.60
C ALA A 24 13.56 17.80 -12.34
N GLU A 25 13.95 17.22 -11.21
CA GLU A 25 13.47 15.91 -10.78
C GLU A 25 12.02 16.04 -10.39
N ASP A 26 11.11 15.36 -11.11
CA ASP A 26 9.66 15.47 -10.93
C ASP A 26 9.03 14.25 -10.24
N GLY A 27 9.87 13.27 -9.86
CA GLY A 27 9.44 12.04 -9.18
C GLY A 27 8.86 10.94 -10.08
N TYR A 28 8.85 11.14 -11.41
CA TYR A 28 8.32 10.16 -12.35
C TYR A 28 9.08 8.84 -12.32
N ASP A 29 10.41 8.89 -12.24
CA ASP A 29 11.27 7.70 -12.27
C ASP A 29 11.28 6.93 -10.94
N LEU A 30 10.52 7.39 -9.95
CA LEU A 30 10.39 6.72 -8.64
C LEU A 30 11.78 6.46 -8.02
N TRP A 31 11.97 5.27 -7.46
CA TRP A 31 13.26 4.75 -6.98
C TRP A 31 14.12 4.13 -8.08
N LEU A 32 13.62 4.11 -9.34
CA LEU A 32 14.32 3.59 -10.54
C LEU A 32 15.03 4.68 -11.34
N ARG A 33 15.25 5.86 -10.75
CA ARG A 33 15.95 6.97 -11.40
C ARG A 33 17.44 6.70 -11.62
N TYR A 34 18.02 5.73 -10.90
CA TYR A 34 19.42 5.35 -10.97
C TYR A 34 20.36 6.57 -11.04
N ALA A 35 20.22 7.50 -10.09
CA ALA A 35 21.03 8.71 -10.06
C ALA A 35 22.52 8.36 -10.09
N PRO A 36 23.33 9.07 -10.90
CA PRO A 36 24.76 8.80 -11.03
C PRO A 36 25.45 8.66 -9.66
N LEU A 37 26.34 7.69 -9.54
CA LEU A 37 27.15 7.53 -8.35
C LEU A 37 28.19 8.62 -8.26
N GLU A 38 28.63 8.92 -7.05
CA GLU A 38 29.68 9.89 -6.76
C GLU A 38 30.74 9.27 -5.83
N GLY A 39 31.89 9.94 -5.68
CA GLY A 39 32.92 9.60 -4.73
C GLY A 39 33.42 8.15 -4.83
N GLN A 40 33.48 7.46 -3.70
CA GLN A 40 34.03 6.09 -3.61
C GLN A 40 33.16 5.05 -4.32
N ALA A 41 31.84 5.20 -4.27
CA ALA A 41 30.90 4.27 -4.92
C ALA A 41 31.09 4.32 -6.45
N LYS A 42 31.18 5.53 -7.03
CA LYS A 42 31.48 5.70 -8.47
C LYS A 42 32.82 5.08 -8.84
N ALA A 43 33.88 5.41 -8.10
CA ALA A 43 35.21 4.88 -8.36
C ALA A 43 35.28 3.35 -8.21
N ALA A 44 34.44 2.74 -7.37
CA ALA A 44 34.36 1.29 -7.24
C ALA A 44 33.67 0.66 -8.47
N LEU A 45 32.58 1.24 -8.96
CA LEU A 45 31.88 0.76 -10.15
C LEU A 45 32.70 0.98 -11.43
N GLU A 46 33.41 2.12 -11.56
CA GLU A 46 34.34 2.38 -12.67
C GLU A 46 35.51 1.38 -12.69
N ARG A 47 36.08 0.98 -11.53
CA ARG A 47 37.12 -0.05 -11.45
C ARG A 47 36.62 -1.44 -11.78
N PHE A 48 35.38 -1.75 -11.45
CA PHE A 48 34.73 -3.01 -11.83
C PHE A 48 34.52 -3.10 -13.33
N ASP A 49 34.31 -1.96 -14.01
CA ASP A 49 34.17 -1.84 -15.47
C ASP A 49 33.12 -2.81 -16.03
N PRO A 50 31.81 -2.60 -15.75
CA PRO A 50 30.78 -3.55 -16.11
C PRO A 50 30.61 -3.71 -17.63
N HIS A 51 30.58 -4.95 -18.09
CA HIS A 51 30.27 -5.36 -19.46
C HIS A 51 29.06 -6.29 -19.46
N LEU A 52 28.10 -6.04 -20.36
CA LEU A 52 26.88 -6.82 -20.50
C LEU A 52 26.85 -7.61 -21.80
N GLU A 53 26.32 -8.84 -21.75
CA GLU A 53 25.93 -9.56 -22.95
C GLU A 53 24.55 -9.07 -23.40
N ARG A 54 24.36 -8.89 -24.71
CA ARG A 54 23.05 -8.59 -25.29
C ARG A 54 22.14 -9.80 -25.17
N ALA A 55 20.85 -9.55 -24.86
CA ALA A 55 19.87 -10.62 -24.94
C ALA A 55 19.83 -11.20 -26.36
N ALA A 56 19.78 -12.53 -26.46
CA ALA A 56 19.58 -13.21 -27.74
C ALA A 56 18.23 -12.77 -28.36
N PRO A 57 18.09 -12.72 -29.69
CA PRO A 57 16.86 -12.30 -30.36
C PRO A 57 15.63 -13.16 -30.01
N ASP A 58 15.84 -14.39 -29.59
CA ASP A 58 14.84 -15.37 -29.18
C ASP A 58 14.80 -15.61 -27.66
N ALA A 59 15.44 -14.73 -26.87
CA ALA A 59 15.41 -14.81 -25.42
C ALA A 59 13.99 -14.67 -24.86
N ASP A 60 13.76 -15.30 -23.72
CA ASP A 60 12.53 -15.07 -22.94
C ASP A 60 12.34 -13.56 -22.69
N PRO A 61 11.12 -13.02 -22.87
CA PRO A 61 10.86 -11.59 -22.71
C PRO A 61 11.27 -11.03 -21.34
N MET A 62 11.20 -11.82 -20.25
CA MET A 62 11.66 -11.38 -18.92
C MET A 62 13.19 -11.29 -18.85
N ILE A 63 13.92 -12.20 -19.52
CA ILE A 63 15.39 -12.12 -19.62
C ILE A 63 15.78 -10.90 -20.44
N ALA A 64 15.10 -10.64 -21.55
CA ALA A 64 15.33 -9.44 -22.36
C ALA A 64 15.08 -8.16 -21.55
N ALA A 65 13.99 -8.11 -20.76
CA ALA A 65 13.70 -7.00 -19.85
C ALA A 65 14.77 -6.84 -18.76
N ALA A 66 15.28 -7.93 -18.19
CA ALA A 66 16.35 -7.92 -17.20
C ALA A 66 17.65 -7.32 -17.76
N VAL A 67 18.05 -7.72 -18.98
CA VAL A 67 19.25 -7.16 -19.64
C VAL A 67 19.07 -5.68 -19.95
N GLN A 68 17.89 -5.27 -20.45
CA GLN A 68 17.59 -3.85 -20.72
C GLN A 68 17.64 -3.01 -19.46
N GLU A 69 17.14 -3.54 -18.34
CA GLU A 69 17.15 -2.83 -17.07
C GLU A 69 18.57 -2.71 -16.50
N LEU A 70 19.39 -3.76 -16.59
CA LEU A 70 20.80 -3.72 -16.22
C LEU A 70 21.57 -2.69 -17.06
N ASP A 71 21.38 -2.66 -18.39
CA ASP A 71 22.01 -1.68 -19.26
C ASP A 71 21.63 -0.25 -18.86
N ARG A 72 20.32 0.01 -18.68
CA ARG A 72 19.81 1.30 -18.24
C ARG A 72 20.36 1.71 -16.88
N GLY A 73 20.27 0.82 -15.89
CA GLY A 73 20.66 1.13 -14.52
C GLY A 73 22.16 1.34 -14.37
N LEU A 74 22.97 0.44 -14.91
CA LEU A 74 24.43 0.55 -14.86
C LEU A 74 24.93 1.78 -15.64
N SER A 75 24.40 2.04 -16.84
CA SER A 75 24.75 3.22 -17.63
C SER A 75 24.43 4.51 -16.90
N SER A 76 23.26 4.57 -16.25
CA SER A 76 22.85 5.75 -15.46
C SER A 76 23.71 5.94 -14.22
N LEU A 77 23.99 4.87 -13.46
CA LEU A 77 24.84 4.91 -12.26
C LEU A 77 26.28 5.34 -12.58
N LEU A 78 26.82 4.91 -13.73
CA LEU A 78 28.13 5.35 -14.22
C LEU A 78 28.12 6.76 -14.79
N GLY A 79 26.97 7.23 -15.31
CA GLY A 79 26.86 8.45 -16.08
C GLY A 79 27.39 8.33 -17.51
N GLN A 80 27.56 7.10 -18.03
CA GLN A 80 28.01 6.79 -19.38
C GLN A 80 27.50 5.42 -19.81
N PRO A 81 27.32 5.14 -21.13
CA PRO A 81 26.89 3.85 -21.64
C PRO A 81 27.81 2.71 -21.22
N VAL A 82 27.21 1.56 -20.84
CA VAL A 82 27.95 0.34 -20.56
C VAL A 82 28.32 -0.35 -21.87
N PRO A 83 29.58 -0.80 -22.04
CA PRO A 83 29.99 -1.58 -23.21
C PRO A 83 29.18 -2.88 -23.34
N GLN A 84 28.78 -3.18 -24.58
CA GLN A 84 28.08 -4.41 -24.94
C GLN A 84 28.91 -5.27 -25.91
N ASP A 85 30.20 -5.04 -25.95
CA ASP A 85 31.22 -5.75 -26.68
C ASP A 85 32.33 -6.21 -25.71
N GLY A 86 33.02 -7.29 -26.04
CA GLY A 86 34.01 -7.89 -25.16
C GLY A 86 33.48 -9.06 -24.34
N ASP A 87 34.26 -9.49 -23.34
CA ASP A 87 33.86 -10.56 -22.43
C ASP A 87 32.94 -9.98 -21.33
N PRO A 88 31.67 -10.45 -21.24
CA PRO A 88 30.76 -9.96 -20.21
C PRO A 88 31.22 -10.35 -18.81
N ASN A 89 31.10 -9.43 -17.86
CA ASN A 89 31.42 -9.69 -16.46
C ASN A 89 30.21 -9.50 -15.51
N VAL A 90 29.08 -9.04 -16.03
CA VAL A 90 27.78 -9.11 -15.37
C VAL A 90 26.95 -10.16 -16.10
N LEU A 91 26.79 -11.33 -15.47
CA LEU A 91 26.24 -12.53 -16.11
C LEU A 91 24.87 -12.87 -15.55
N LEU A 92 23.93 -13.20 -16.47
CA LEU A 92 22.63 -13.79 -16.14
C LEU A 92 22.67 -15.29 -16.44
N ASP A 93 22.38 -16.11 -15.43
CA ASP A 93 22.32 -17.56 -15.53
C ASP A 93 20.94 -18.02 -15.03
N CYS A 94 19.98 -18.01 -15.95
CA CYS A 94 18.56 -18.16 -15.67
C CYS A 94 18.07 -19.61 -15.66
N ASP A 95 18.98 -20.58 -15.92
CA ASP A 95 18.73 -22.02 -15.88
C ASP A 95 19.50 -22.71 -14.74
N SER A 96 20.05 -21.94 -13.81
CA SER A 96 20.79 -22.46 -12.67
C SER A 96 19.85 -23.04 -11.60
N ALA A 97 20.27 -24.13 -10.96
CA ALA A 97 19.55 -24.71 -9.83
C ALA A 97 19.68 -23.80 -8.59
N VAL A 98 18.74 -22.87 -8.42
CA VAL A 98 18.55 -22.08 -7.20
C VAL A 98 17.34 -22.65 -6.44
N ALA A 99 17.55 -22.99 -5.16
CA ALA A 99 16.48 -23.54 -4.34
C ALA A 99 15.46 -22.46 -3.95
N GLY A 100 14.19 -22.81 -3.98
CA GLY A 100 13.10 -21.92 -3.56
C GLY A 100 11.92 -21.91 -4.53
N PRO A 101 10.89 -21.11 -4.25
CA PRO A 101 9.76 -20.89 -5.15
C PRO A 101 10.18 -20.11 -6.40
N ASP A 102 9.29 -20.07 -7.41
CA ASP A 102 9.48 -19.27 -8.62
C ASP A 102 9.86 -17.82 -8.30
N GLY A 103 10.87 -17.30 -8.99
CA GLY A 103 11.42 -15.98 -8.77
C GLY A 103 12.56 -15.93 -7.75
N SER A 104 13.00 -17.07 -7.18
CA SER A 104 14.19 -17.14 -6.32
C SER A 104 15.46 -16.87 -7.12
N PHE A 105 16.40 -16.14 -6.51
CA PHE A 105 17.67 -15.81 -7.16
C PHE A 105 18.83 -15.74 -6.18
N ARG A 106 20.04 -15.86 -6.73
CA ARG A 106 21.29 -15.62 -6.02
C ARG A 106 22.16 -14.65 -6.81
N VAL A 107 22.68 -13.62 -6.15
CA VAL A 107 23.70 -12.73 -6.72
C VAL A 107 25.02 -13.01 -5.99
N THR A 108 26.06 -13.36 -6.75
CA THR A 108 27.41 -13.54 -6.22
C THR A 108 28.36 -12.61 -6.93
N SER A 109 29.27 -12.00 -6.16
CA SER A 109 30.30 -11.12 -6.69
C SER A 109 31.69 -11.67 -6.40
N GLU A 110 32.53 -11.62 -7.41
CA GLU A 110 33.98 -11.81 -7.33
C GLU A 110 34.65 -10.45 -7.66
N ALA A 111 35.95 -10.38 -7.61
CA ALA A 111 36.68 -9.12 -7.81
C ALA A 111 36.41 -8.46 -9.17
N ASP A 112 36.17 -9.25 -10.21
CA ASP A 112 36.01 -8.85 -11.60
C ASP A 112 34.71 -9.36 -12.26
N ARG A 113 33.81 -10.01 -11.50
CA ARG A 113 32.62 -10.65 -12.04
C ARG A 113 31.45 -10.62 -11.07
N ILE A 114 30.25 -10.36 -11.60
CA ILE A 114 28.97 -10.53 -10.90
C ILE A 114 28.15 -11.57 -11.66
N ARG A 115 27.57 -12.53 -10.93
CA ARG A 115 26.66 -13.54 -11.50
C ARG A 115 25.31 -13.46 -10.81
N ILE A 116 24.27 -13.31 -11.60
CA ILE A 116 22.87 -13.45 -11.19
C ILE A 116 22.42 -14.84 -11.61
N ALA A 117 22.21 -15.73 -10.66
CA ALA A 117 21.74 -17.10 -10.90
C ALA A 117 20.28 -17.24 -10.47
N ALA A 118 19.46 -17.91 -11.28
CA ALA A 118 18.07 -18.19 -10.99
C ALA A 118 17.63 -19.49 -11.69
N SER A 119 16.55 -20.12 -11.19
CA SER A 119 15.97 -21.31 -11.80
C SER A 119 14.90 -21.01 -12.86
N ASP A 120 14.54 -19.74 -13.01
CA ASP A 120 13.52 -19.27 -13.95
C ASP A 120 13.79 -17.81 -14.40
N PRO A 121 13.21 -17.35 -15.53
CA PRO A 121 13.40 -15.99 -16.05
C PRO A 121 12.99 -14.88 -15.06
N ARG A 122 11.98 -15.13 -14.22
CA ARG A 122 11.50 -14.16 -13.20
C ARG A 122 12.53 -13.92 -12.13
N GLY A 123 13.22 -14.99 -11.69
CA GLY A 123 14.33 -14.87 -10.73
C GLY A 123 15.49 -14.03 -11.28
N CYS A 124 15.82 -14.16 -12.57
CA CYS A 124 16.81 -13.31 -13.22
C CYS A 124 16.38 -11.84 -13.23
N LEU A 125 15.11 -11.54 -13.54
CA LEU A 125 14.59 -10.19 -13.53
C LEU A 125 14.66 -9.58 -12.13
N TYR A 126 14.20 -10.29 -11.10
CA TYR A 126 14.26 -9.84 -9.71
C TYR A 126 15.70 -9.68 -9.20
N GLY A 127 16.59 -10.60 -9.57
CA GLY A 127 18.01 -10.52 -9.23
C GLY A 127 18.69 -9.30 -9.88
N SER A 128 18.30 -8.95 -11.10
CA SER A 128 18.80 -7.74 -11.79
C SER A 128 18.36 -6.46 -11.07
N PHE A 129 17.10 -6.34 -10.70
CA PHE A 129 16.62 -5.22 -9.88
C PHE A 129 17.28 -5.18 -8.49
N ALA A 130 17.49 -6.33 -7.87
CA ALA A 130 18.17 -6.40 -6.58
C ALA A 130 19.62 -5.95 -6.66
N LEU A 131 20.38 -6.37 -7.70
CA LEU A 131 21.73 -5.87 -7.98
C LEU A 131 21.75 -4.35 -8.16
N LEU A 132 20.85 -3.82 -8.98
CA LEU A 132 20.77 -2.38 -9.25
C LEU A 132 20.40 -1.60 -7.98
N ARG A 133 19.54 -2.14 -7.12
CA ARG A 133 19.21 -1.54 -5.82
C ARG A 133 20.47 -1.44 -4.94
N GLU A 134 21.22 -2.51 -4.79
CA GLU A 134 22.46 -2.52 -3.99
C GLU A 134 23.46 -1.49 -4.51
N LEU A 135 23.70 -1.47 -5.82
CA LEU A 135 24.60 -0.48 -6.43
C LEU A 135 24.05 0.94 -6.24
N SER A 136 22.74 1.12 -6.37
CA SER A 136 22.09 2.44 -6.22
C SER A 136 22.21 3.02 -4.82
N ILE A 137 22.27 2.19 -3.79
CA ILE A 137 22.48 2.65 -2.40
C ILE A 137 23.97 2.76 -2.04
N GLY A 138 24.86 2.48 -2.99
CA GLY A 138 26.32 2.68 -2.85
C GLY A 138 27.10 1.44 -2.42
N THR A 139 26.49 0.25 -2.41
CA THR A 139 27.20 -1.02 -2.15
C THR A 139 28.24 -1.27 -3.24
N ALA A 140 29.48 -1.56 -2.85
CA ALA A 140 30.56 -1.81 -3.81
C ALA A 140 30.29 -3.12 -4.59
N PRO A 141 30.56 -3.18 -5.92
CA PRO A 141 30.27 -4.36 -6.75
C PRO A 141 30.81 -5.66 -6.18
N GLY A 142 32.06 -5.68 -5.74
CA GLY A 142 32.74 -6.88 -5.23
C GLY A 142 32.28 -7.35 -3.83
N SER A 143 31.35 -6.64 -3.18
CA SER A 143 30.80 -7.00 -1.85
C SER A 143 29.34 -7.46 -1.90
N ILE A 144 28.72 -7.50 -3.07
CA ILE A 144 27.32 -7.87 -3.20
C ILE A 144 27.19 -9.41 -3.14
N ALA A 145 26.45 -9.89 -2.15
CA ALA A 145 26.10 -11.30 -2.01
C ALA A 145 24.65 -11.41 -1.53
N LEU A 146 23.76 -11.85 -2.42
CA LEU A 146 22.34 -11.99 -2.14
C LEU A 146 21.91 -13.44 -2.40
N ASP A 147 21.05 -13.96 -1.52
CA ASP A 147 20.33 -15.22 -1.70
C ASP A 147 18.90 -14.97 -1.25
N GLN A 148 18.00 -14.78 -2.19
CA GLN A 148 16.64 -14.29 -1.93
C GLN A 148 15.58 -15.13 -2.62
N ALA A 149 14.49 -15.34 -1.90
CA ALA A 149 13.29 -16.00 -2.37
C ALA A 149 12.06 -15.22 -1.88
N PRO A 150 10.98 -15.15 -2.66
CA PRO A 150 9.74 -14.52 -2.19
C PRO A 150 9.10 -15.35 -1.10
N ALA A 151 8.79 -14.72 0.05
CA ALA A 151 8.09 -15.38 1.16
C ALA A 151 6.62 -15.67 0.84
N MET A 152 6.01 -14.88 -0.05
CA MET A 152 4.60 -14.97 -0.41
C MET A 152 4.44 -15.20 -1.92
N PRO A 153 3.58 -16.15 -2.37
CA PRO A 153 3.39 -16.43 -3.79
C PRO A 153 2.68 -15.29 -4.55
N LEU A 154 1.67 -14.66 -3.94
CA LEU A 154 0.95 -13.53 -4.54
C LEU A 154 1.26 -12.24 -3.79
N ARG A 155 1.63 -11.22 -4.56
CA ARG A 155 1.97 -9.88 -4.08
C ARG A 155 1.29 -8.91 -5.04
N LEU A 156 0.06 -8.49 -4.68
CA LEU A 156 -0.87 -7.87 -5.61
C LEU A 156 -1.13 -6.41 -5.27
N LEU A 157 -1.29 -5.58 -6.30
CA LEU A 157 -1.95 -4.28 -6.16
C LEU A 157 -3.41 -4.39 -6.61
N ASN A 158 -4.31 -3.87 -5.79
CA ASN A 158 -5.74 -3.80 -6.07
C ASN A 158 -6.10 -2.37 -6.43
N HIS A 159 -6.35 -2.08 -7.71
CA HIS A 159 -6.82 -0.78 -8.16
C HIS A 159 -8.32 -0.64 -7.93
N TRP A 160 -8.72 0.49 -7.37
CA TRP A 160 -10.13 0.85 -7.28
C TRP A 160 -10.52 1.83 -8.39
N ASP A 161 -10.05 1.52 -9.58
CA ASP A 161 -10.22 2.32 -10.80
C ASP A 161 -11.53 1.98 -11.49
N ASN A 162 -12.25 3.01 -11.93
CA ASN A 162 -13.54 2.88 -12.62
C ASN A 162 -13.39 3.01 -14.14
N PRO A 163 -14.39 2.50 -14.92
CA PRO A 163 -14.33 2.56 -16.39
C PRO A 163 -14.25 3.98 -16.97
N ASP A 164 -14.70 4.99 -16.24
CA ASP A 164 -14.67 6.41 -16.64
C ASP A 164 -13.36 7.12 -16.30
N GLY A 165 -12.40 6.40 -15.70
CA GLY A 165 -11.10 6.90 -15.28
C GLY A 165 -11.11 7.63 -13.92
N SER A 166 -12.20 7.60 -13.19
CA SER A 166 -12.20 7.98 -11.77
C SER A 166 -11.55 6.86 -10.93
N VAL A 167 -11.02 7.22 -9.77
CA VAL A 167 -10.41 6.27 -8.83
C VAL A 167 -11.08 6.45 -7.47
N GLU A 168 -11.66 5.39 -6.94
CA GLU A 168 -12.22 5.41 -5.60
C GLU A 168 -11.10 5.40 -4.57
N ARG A 169 -11.07 6.39 -3.69
CA ARG A 169 -10.06 6.55 -2.63
C ARG A 169 -8.61 6.64 -3.12
N GLY A 170 -8.38 6.85 -4.41
CA GLY A 170 -7.07 7.16 -4.98
C GLY A 170 -6.92 8.68 -5.17
N TYR A 171 -5.83 9.24 -4.66
CA TYR A 171 -5.61 10.70 -4.62
C TYR A 171 -4.38 11.13 -5.42
N ALA A 172 -4.10 10.40 -6.50
CA ALA A 172 -2.94 10.60 -7.37
C ALA A 172 -3.35 11.01 -8.81
N GLY A 173 -4.41 11.76 -8.93
CA GLY A 173 -5.02 12.13 -10.21
C GLY A 173 -6.03 11.07 -10.69
N ARG A 174 -6.20 10.96 -12.00
CA ARG A 174 -7.09 9.99 -12.62
C ARG A 174 -6.44 8.59 -12.69
N SER A 175 -7.25 7.59 -13.04
CA SER A 175 -6.76 6.24 -13.37
C SER A 175 -5.60 6.28 -14.36
N ILE A 176 -4.59 5.43 -14.12
CA ILE A 176 -3.51 5.20 -15.11
C ILE A 176 -4.02 4.43 -16.34
N PHE A 177 -5.16 3.74 -16.24
CA PHE A 177 -5.71 2.93 -17.31
C PHE A 177 -6.61 3.78 -18.22
N ASP A 178 -6.12 4.09 -19.41
CA ASP A 178 -6.92 4.81 -20.42
C ASP A 178 -7.75 3.82 -21.26
N TRP A 179 -8.84 3.33 -20.64
CA TRP A 179 -9.75 2.40 -21.29
C TRP A 179 -10.39 2.94 -22.58
N TRP A 180 -10.40 4.26 -22.76
CA TRP A 180 -10.96 4.89 -23.94
C TRP A 180 -10.08 4.68 -25.17
N ARG A 181 -8.75 4.90 -25.03
CA ARG A 181 -7.81 4.82 -26.16
C ARG A 181 -7.21 3.44 -26.39
N MET A 182 -7.26 2.54 -25.40
CA MET A 182 -6.83 1.14 -25.57
C MET A 182 -7.82 0.36 -26.45
N PRO A 183 -7.38 -0.68 -27.24
CA PRO A 183 -6.00 -1.17 -27.31
C PRO A 183 -5.10 -0.43 -28.32
N GLU A 184 -5.62 0.54 -29.10
CA GLU A 184 -4.88 1.17 -30.20
C GLU A 184 -3.76 2.09 -29.72
N HIS A 185 -3.89 2.64 -28.51
CA HIS A 185 -2.87 3.50 -27.87
C HIS A 185 -2.33 2.83 -26.62
N HIS A 186 -1.03 2.60 -26.60
CA HIS A 186 -0.30 2.09 -25.44
C HIS A 186 0.49 3.24 -24.80
N ASP A 187 0.04 3.68 -23.63
CA ASP A 187 0.79 4.67 -22.85
C ASP A 187 2.07 4.01 -22.30
N PRO A 188 3.26 4.56 -22.55
CA PRO A 188 4.52 4.06 -21.98
C PRO A 188 4.50 3.89 -20.47
N ARG A 189 3.66 4.65 -19.75
CA ARG A 189 3.46 4.50 -18.30
C ARG A 189 3.07 3.07 -17.90
N MET A 190 2.40 2.31 -18.77
CA MET A 190 2.04 0.91 -18.46
C MET A 190 3.28 0.02 -18.31
N ILE A 191 4.32 0.29 -19.10
CA ILE A 191 5.60 -0.41 -18.99
C ILE A 191 6.35 0.07 -17.73
N ASP A 192 6.40 1.39 -17.49
CA ASP A 192 7.07 1.94 -16.31
C ASP A 192 6.39 1.50 -14.99
N TYR A 193 5.06 1.36 -14.99
CA TYR A 193 4.31 0.75 -13.89
C TYR A 193 4.73 -0.71 -13.64
N ALA A 194 4.83 -1.51 -14.69
CA ALA A 194 5.25 -2.91 -14.58
C ALA A 194 6.71 -3.03 -14.08
N ARG A 195 7.60 -2.17 -14.56
CA ARG A 195 9.00 -2.07 -14.09
C ARG A 195 9.06 -1.74 -12.60
N ALA A 196 8.30 -0.72 -12.15
CA ALA A 196 8.26 -0.33 -10.76
C ALA A 196 7.77 -1.48 -9.86
N ASN A 197 6.71 -2.17 -10.26
CA ASN A 197 6.20 -3.33 -9.53
C ASN A 197 7.21 -4.48 -9.46
N ALA A 198 7.79 -4.87 -10.59
CA ALA A 198 8.78 -5.94 -10.64
C ALA A 198 10.01 -5.65 -9.76
N SER A 199 10.45 -4.37 -9.70
CA SER A 199 11.63 -3.95 -8.95
C SER A 199 11.52 -4.17 -7.44
N VAL A 200 10.30 -4.24 -6.91
CA VAL A 200 10.01 -4.51 -5.50
C VAL A 200 9.33 -5.86 -5.28
N GLY A 201 9.25 -6.68 -6.34
CA GLY A 201 8.76 -8.05 -6.28
C GLY A 201 7.23 -8.20 -6.34
N ILE A 202 6.47 -7.17 -6.64
CA ILE A 202 5.03 -7.27 -6.93
C ILE A 202 4.88 -8.06 -8.24
N ASN A 203 3.92 -9.01 -8.27
CA ASN A 203 3.76 -9.96 -9.38
C ASN A 203 2.34 -10.04 -9.96
N GLY A 204 1.46 -9.15 -9.55
CA GLY A 204 0.13 -9.08 -10.13
C GLY A 204 -0.61 -7.79 -9.80
N SER A 205 -1.64 -7.51 -10.58
CA SER A 205 -2.46 -6.31 -10.41
C SER A 205 -3.91 -6.58 -10.80
N VAL A 206 -4.83 -6.21 -9.91
CA VAL A 206 -6.27 -6.15 -10.19
C VAL A 206 -6.56 -4.76 -10.73
N VAL A 207 -7.06 -4.68 -11.98
CA VAL A 207 -7.07 -3.44 -12.76
C VAL A 207 -8.34 -2.61 -12.63
N ASN A 208 -9.30 -3.05 -11.83
CA ASN A 208 -10.58 -2.34 -11.67
C ASN A 208 -11.12 -2.44 -10.26
N ASN A 209 -12.01 -1.51 -9.93
CA ASN A 209 -12.62 -1.35 -8.63
C ASN A 209 -13.25 -2.63 -8.09
N VAL A 210 -13.12 -2.88 -6.79
CA VAL A 210 -13.79 -3.98 -6.07
C VAL A 210 -15.31 -3.85 -6.11
N ASN A 211 -15.85 -2.62 -6.24
CA ASN A 211 -17.25 -2.34 -6.59
C ASN A 211 -17.44 -2.59 -8.10
N ALA A 212 -17.26 -3.84 -8.51
CA ALA A 212 -16.99 -4.24 -9.86
C ALA A 212 -18.11 -3.91 -10.85
N SER A 213 -17.72 -3.44 -12.05
CA SER A 213 -18.60 -3.29 -13.19
C SER A 213 -18.53 -4.55 -14.07
N ALA A 214 -19.69 -5.12 -14.45
CA ALA A 214 -19.75 -6.25 -15.38
C ALA A 214 -19.19 -5.92 -16.77
N LEU A 215 -19.00 -4.65 -17.10
CA LEU A 215 -18.43 -4.19 -18.38
C LEU A 215 -17.04 -4.77 -18.65
N PHE A 216 -16.22 -4.99 -17.63
CA PHE A 216 -14.88 -5.57 -17.80
C PHE A 216 -14.91 -7.00 -18.31
N LEU A 217 -16.04 -7.72 -18.18
CA LEU A 217 -16.23 -9.07 -18.68
C LEU A 217 -16.83 -9.12 -20.10
N THR A 218 -17.00 -7.96 -20.77
CA THR A 218 -17.58 -7.89 -22.12
C THR A 218 -16.53 -8.01 -23.22
N PRO A 219 -16.92 -8.43 -24.45
CA PRO A 219 -16.03 -8.44 -25.62
C PRO A 219 -15.42 -7.07 -25.94
N ARG A 220 -16.04 -5.97 -25.48
CA ARG A 220 -15.51 -4.60 -25.64
C ARG A 220 -14.23 -4.36 -24.83
N TYR A 221 -14.12 -4.93 -23.63
CA TYR A 221 -12.97 -4.72 -22.75
C TYR A 221 -11.88 -5.78 -22.94
N LEU A 222 -12.23 -6.98 -23.38
CA LEU A 222 -11.28 -8.10 -23.46
C LEU A 222 -10.02 -7.79 -24.31
N PRO A 223 -10.10 -7.16 -25.50
CA PRO A 223 -8.89 -6.77 -26.24
C PRO A 223 -8.03 -5.74 -25.52
N LYS A 224 -8.64 -4.85 -24.73
CA LYS A 224 -7.92 -3.83 -23.93
C LYS A 224 -7.15 -4.49 -22.78
N LEU A 225 -7.79 -5.43 -22.09
CA LEU A 225 -7.18 -6.22 -21.03
C LEU A 225 -6.05 -7.11 -21.57
N ALA A 226 -6.23 -7.71 -22.74
CA ALA A 226 -5.18 -8.50 -23.40
C ALA A 226 -3.95 -7.65 -23.74
N ALA A 227 -4.15 -6.48 -24.32
CA ALA A 227 -3.07 -5.56 -24.65
C ALA A 227 -2.30 -5.10 -23.40
N LEU A 228 -3.00 -4.88 -22.28
CA LEU A 228 -2.37 -4.54 -21.01
C LEU A 228 -1.57 -5.71 -20.42
N ALA A 229 -2.14 -6.92 -20.46
CA ALA A 229 -1.45 -8.15 -20.02
C ALA A 229 -0.18 -8.41 -20.84
N ASP A 230 -0.24 -8.20 -22.17
CA ASP A 230 0.92 -8.34 -23.05
C ASP A 230 2.04 -7.34 -22.72
N ALA A 231 1.69 -6.09 -22.38
CA ALA A 231 2.65 -5.08 -21.96
C ALA A 231 3.33 -5.42 -20.62
N TRP A 232 2.65 -6.12 -19.73
CA TRP A 232 3.12 -6.45 -18.39
C TRP A 232 3.87 -7.78 -18.28
N ARG A 233 3.59 -8.70 -19.19
CA ARG A 233 4.18 -10.06 -19.21
C ARG A 233 5.70 -10.08 -19.17
N PRO A 234 6.43 -9.18 -19.89
CA PRO A 234 7.89 -9.10 -19.80
C PRO A 234 8.45 -8.76 -18.42
N TYR A 235 7.60 -8.24 -17.54
CA TYR A 235 7.95 -7.90 -16.15
C TYR A 235 7.36 -8.87 -15.12
N GLY A 236 6.77 -9.98 -15.59
CA GLY A 236 6.21 -11.02 -14.73
C GLY A 236 4.95 -10.61 -13.96
N ILE A 237 4.29 -9.53 -14.36
CA ILE A 237 3.07 -9.03 -13.72
C ILE A 237 1.85 -9.68 -14.36
N ARG A 238 1.08 -10.43 -13.59
CA ARG A 238 -0.19 -11.03 -14.03
C ARG A 238 -1.35 -10.05 -13.84
N LEU A 239 -2.25 -10.06 -14.80
CA LEU A 239 -3.49 -9.28 -14.77
C LEU A 239 -4.60 -10.05 -14.07
N TYR A 240 -5.31 -9.38 -13.16
CA TYR A 240 -6.51 -9.83 -12.47
C TYR A 240 -7.64 -8.85 -12.71
N ILE A 241 -8.89 -9.29 -12.55
CA ILE A 241 -10.09 -8.46 -12.68
C ILE A 241 -10.95 -8.63 -11.43
N SER A 242 -11.47 -7.52 -10.90
CA SER A 242 -12.60 -7.58 -9.98
C SER A 242 -13.85 -7.97 -10.75
N ALA A 243 -14.44 -9.11 -10.40
CA ALA A 243 -15.61 -9.65 -11.08
C ALA A 243 -16.90 -9.29 -10.34
N ARG A 244 -17.88 -8.74 -11.07
CA ARG A 244 -19.22 -8.52 -10.53
C ARG A 244 -19.96 -9.85 -10.44
N PHE A 245 -20.38 -10.24 -9.25
CA PHE A 245 -21.02 -11.54 -8.99
C PHE A 245 -22.29 -11.74 -9.83
N SER A 246 -23.08 -10.68 -10.03
CA SER A 246 -24.32 -10.71 -10.82
C SER A 246 -24.12 -10.66 -12.34
N ALA A 247 -22.89 -10.72 -12.86
CA ALA A 247 -22.60 -10.62 -14.29
C ALA A 247 -23.43 -11.56 -15.19
N PRO A 248 -23.78 -12.81 -14.81
CA PRO A 248 -24.68 -13.67 -15.58
C PRO A 248 -26.04 -13.02 -15.86
N ARG A 249 -26.58 -12.24 -14.90
CA ARG A 249 -27.81 -11.46 -15.08
C ARG A 249 -27.55 -10.16 -15.83
N ASP A 250 -26.50 -9.43 -15.47
CA ASP A 250 -26.27 -8.06 -15.94
C ASP A 250 -25.91 -8.03 -17.44
N ILE A 251 -25.17 -9.03 -17.91
CA ILE A 251 -24.67 -9.11 -19.30
C ILE A 251 -24.85 -10.49 -19.96
N GLY A 252 -25.22 -11.51 -19.20
CA GLY A 252 -25.37 -12.89 -19.69
C GLY A 252 -26.79 -13.25 -20.12
N GLY A 253 -27.78 -12.38 -19.83
CA GLY A 253 -29.18 -12.62 -20.20
C GLY A 253 -29.86 -13.72 -19.38
N LEU A 254 -29.28 -14.12 -18.22
CA LEU A 254 -29.91 -15.07 -17.30
C LEU A 254 -30.79 -14.34 -16.28
N ASP A 255 -31.84 -15.01 -15.79
CA ASP A 255 -32.74 -14.46 -14.78
C ASP A 255 -32.15 -14.53 -13.36
N THR A 256 -31.13 -15.33 -13.15
CA THR A 256 -30.51 -15.58 -11.85
C THR A 256 -28.98 -15.49 -11.91
N ALA A 257 -28.34 -15.29 -10.77
CA ALA A 257 -26.91 -15.51 -10.56
C ALA A 257 -26.66 -16.50 -9.39
N ASP A 258 -27.65 -17.38 -9.05
CA ASP A 258 -27.50 -18.42 -8.02
C ASP A 258 -26.28 -19.30 -8.39
N PRO A 259 -25.25 -19.40 -7.52
CA PRO A 259 -24.03 -20.17 -7.82
C PRO A 259 -24.26 -21.68 -7.98
N LEU A 260 -25.43 -22.18 -7.57
CA LEU A 260 -25.78 -23.58 -7.74
C LEU A 260 -26.60 -23.85 -8.99
N ASP A 261 -27.04 -22.82 -9.72
CA ASP A 261 -27.73 -22.94 -10.99
C ASP A 261 -26.79 -23.46 -12.09
N PRO A 262 -27.14 -24.54 -12.81
CA PRO A 262 -26.28 -25.07 -13.86
C PRO A 262 -26.00 -24.10 -15.04
N GLN A 263 -26.95 -23.21 -15.37
CA GLN A 263 -26.77 -22.22 -16.45
C GLN A 263 -25.82 -21.13 -16.02
N VAL A 264 -25.87 -20.68 -14.78
CA VAL A 264 -24.93 -19.72 -14.19
C VAL A 264 -23.51 -20.29 -14.18
N ARG A 265 -23.35 -21.54 -13.74
CA ARG A 265 -22.06 -22.26 -13.78
C ARG A 265 -21.50 -22.39 -15.20
N ALA A 266 -22.35 -22.79 -16.15
CA ALA A 266 -21.95 -22.89 -17.55
C ALA A 266 -21.57 -21.53 -18.14
N TRP A 267 -22.25 -20.44 -17.78
CA TRP A 267 -21.93 -19.10 -18.21
C TRP A 267 -20.55 -18.65 -17.70
N TRP A 268 -20.26 -18.86 -16.41
CA TRP A 268 -18.94 -18.50 -15.84
C TRP A 268 -17.82 -19.35 -16.43
N GLN A 269 -18.07 -20.65 -16.69
CA GLN A 269 -17.09 -21.50 -17.38
C GLN A 269 -16.77 -20.96 -18.78
N ALA A 270 -17.80 -20.66 -19.58
CA ALA A 270 -17.61 -20.10 -20.91
C ALA A 270 -16.90 -18.74 -20.89
N LYS A 271 -17.23 -17.90 -19.88
CA LYS A 271 -16.58 -16.59 -19.71
C LYS A 271 -15.10 -16.74 -19.31
N ALA A 272 -14.76 -17.64 -18.41
CA ALA A 272 -13.38 -17.94 -18.07
C ALA A 272 -12.60 -18.45 -19.30
N ASP A 273 -13.18 -19.36 -20.08
CA ASP A 273 -12.55 -19.88 -21.30
C ASP A 273 -12.31 -18.79 -22.35
N GLU A 274 -13.25 -17.84 -22.51
CA GLU A 274 -13.10 -16.66 -23.38
C GLU A 274 -11.93 -15.77 -22.93
N ILE A 275 -11.81 -15.53 -21.61
CA ILE A 275 -10.72 -14.71 -21.06
C ILE A 275 -9.37 -15.40 -21.24
N TYR A 276 -9.25 -16.69 -20.90
CA TYR A 276 -7.99 -17.43 -21.05
C TYR A 276 -7.57 -17.63 -22.51
N ALA A 277 -8.52 -17.64 -23.45
CA ALA A 277 -8.20 -17.66 -24.87
C ALA A 277 -7.53 -16.34 -25.33
N ALA A 278 -7.89 -15.21 -24.72
CA ALA A 278 -7.31 -13.89 -25.02
C ALA A 278 -6.08 -13.58 -24.15
N ILE A 279 -6.04 -14.04 -22.91
CA ILE A 279 -4.99 -13.79 -21.92
C ILE A 279 -4.60 -15.13 -21.27
N PRO A 280 -3.68 -15.89 -21.89
CA PRO A 280 -3.35 -17.25 -21.44
C PRO A 280 -2.83 -17.34 -20.00
N ASP A 281 -2.17 -16.27 -19.51
CA ASP A 281 -1.60 -16.12 -18.18
C ASP A 281 -2.49 -15.27 -17.23
N PHE A 282 -3.79 -15.11 -17.54
CA PHE A 282 -4.72 -14.41 -16.67
C PHE A 282 -4.68 -14.95 -15.24
N GLY A 283 -4.52 -14.07 -14.24
CA GLY A 283 -4.29 -14.48 -12.85
C GLY A 283 -5.54 -14.98 -12.15
N GLY A 284 -6.71 -14.45 -12.49
CA GLY A 284 -7.97 -14.82 -11.86
C GLY A 284 -8.85 -13.63 -11.46
N PHE A 285 -9.81 -13.89 -10.61
CA PHE A 285 -10.81 -12.90 -10.20
C PHE A 285 -10.67 -12.51 -8.73
N LEU A 286 -10.80 -11.19 -8.45
CA LEU A 286 -11.13 -10.66 -7.13
C LEU A 286 -12.64 -10.47 -7.05
N VAL A 287 -13.26 -10.80 -5.90
CA VAL A 287 -14.71 -10.65 -5.71
C VAL A 287 -14.99 -10.00 -4.36
N LYS A 288 -15.77 -8.92 -4.36
CA LYS A 288 -16.48 -8.36 -3.21
C LYS A 288 -17.96 -8.71 -3.38
N ALA A 289 -18.53 -9.45 -2.43
CA ALA A 289 -19.89 -9.95 -2.50
C ALA A 289 -20.65 -9.67 -1.20
N ASN A 290 -21.95 -9.40 -1.30
CA ASN A 290 -22.87 -9.15 -0.19
C ASN A 290 -22.39 -8.08 0.80
N SER A 291 -21.74 -7.04 0.29
CA SER A 291 -21.23 -5.93 1.08
C SER A 291 -21.47 -4.62 0.34
N GLU A 292 -21.91 -3.57 1.02
CA GLU A 292 -22.16 -2.22 0.46
C GLU A 292 -22.99 -2.23 -0.84
N GLY A 293 -24.04 -3.04 -0.87
CA GLY A 293 -24.93 -3.15 -2.02
C GLY A 293 -24.37 -3.94 -3.21
N GLN A 294 -23.19 -4.54 -3.08
CA GLN A 294 -22.69 -5.46 -4.10
C GLN A 294 -23.44 -6.79 -4.02
N PRO A 295 -23.89 -7.33 -5.17
CA PRO A 295 -24.60 -8.61 -5.22
C PRO A 295 -23.68 -9.77 -4.83
N GLY A 296 -24.27 -10.81 -4.24
CA GLY A 296 -23.53 -11.98 -3.81
C GLY A 296 -24.36 -13.24 -3.67
N PRO A 297 -23.75 -14.34 -3.22
CA PRO A 297 -24.43 -15.63 -3.08
C PRO A 297 -25.55 -15.60 -2.03
N GLN A 298 -25.46 -14.76 -1.00
CA GLN A 298 -26.49 -14.68 0.05
C GLN A 298 -27.83 -14.15 -0.48
N ASP A 299 -27.85 -13.40 -1.58
CA ASP A 299 -29.08 -12.98 -2.28
C ASP A 299 -29.92 -14.18 -2.75
N TYR A 300 -29.32 -15.35 -2.81
CA TYR A 300 -29.91 -16.64 -3.22
C TYR A 300 -29.96 -17.67 -2.08
N GLY A 301 -29.71 -17.27 -0.83
CA GLY A 301 -29.61 -18.17 0.31
C GLY A 301 -28.43 -19.15 0.24
N ARG A 302 -27.33 -18.72 -0.39
CA ARG A 302 -26.08 -19.49 -0.51
C ARG A 302 -24.99 -18.87 0.33
N THR A 303 -23.96 -19.66 0.65
CA THR A 303 -22.80 -19.22 1.41
C THR A 303 -21.76 -18.51 0.51
N HIS A 304 -20.86 -17.75 1.11
CA HIS A 304 -19.68 -17.22 0.40
C HIS A 304 -18.84 -18.33 -0.23
N ALA A 305 -18.72 -19.48 0.43
CA ALA A 305 -18.01 -20.63 -0.12
C ALA A 305 -18.67 -21.18 -1.40
N ASP A 306 -20.03 -21.24 -1.44
CA ASP A 306 -20.74 -21.66 -2.67
C ASP A 306 -20.43 -20.73 -3.84
N GLY A 307 -20.43 -19.42 -3.60
CA GLY A 307 -20.12 -18.41 -4.62
C GLY A 307 -18.66 -18.49 -5.09
N ALA A 308 -17.73 -18.54 -4.16
CA ALA A 308 -16.30 -18.63 -4.46
C ALA A 308 -15.95 -19.92 -5.22
N ASN A 309 -16.51 -21.06 -4.78
CA ASN A 309 -16.25 -22.37 -5.37
C ASN A 309 -16.81 -22.49 -6.79
N MET A 310 -17.95 -21.84 -7.08
CA MET A 310 -18.47 -21.75 -8.44
C MET A 310 -17.45 -21.09 -9.39
N LEU A 311 -16.90 -19.95 -9.00
CA LEU A 311 -15.88 -19.24 -9.79
C LEU A 311 -14.57 -20.03 -9.85
N ALA A 312 -14.18 -20.66 -8.74
CA ALA A 312 -13.00 -21.49 -8.65
C ALA A 312 -13.05 -22.68 -9.64
N ALA A 313 -14.22 -23.31 -9.76
CA ALA A 313 -14.45 -24.35 -10.76
C ALA A 313 -14.35 -23.83 -12.19
N ALA A 314 -14.82 -22.60 -12.46
CA ALA A 314 -14.77 -21.99 -13.79
C ALA A 314 -13.34 -21.65 -14.23
N VAL A 315 -12.48 -21.17 -13.35
CA VAL A 315 -11.07 -20.88 -13.68
C VAL A 315 -10.21 -22.15 -13.66
N GLY A 316 -10.58 -23.15 -12.84
CA GLY A 316 -9.82 -24.40 -12.69
C GLY A 316 -8.40 -24.14 -12.18
N ASP A 317 -7.43 -24.96 -12.62
CA ASP A 317 -6.01 -24.85 -12.26
C ASP A 317 -5.29 -23.66 -12.95
N ARG A 318 -5.99 -22.93 -13.83
CA ARG A 318 -5.43 -21.82 -14.61
C ARG A 318 -5.29 -20.54 -13.78
N GLY A 319 -6.11 -20.36 -12.72
CA GLY A 319 -6.14 -19.11 -11.96
C GLY A 319 -6.65 -19.26 -10.53
N THR A 320 -6.66 -18.12 -9.85
CA THR A 320 -7.03 -18.02 -8.43
C THR A 320 -8.28 -17.15 -8.27
N ILE A 321 -9.16 -17.53 -7.37
CA ILE A 321 -10.26 -16.68 -6.90
C ILE A 321 -9.83 -16.05 -5.58
N ILE A 322 -9.83 -14.73 -5.54
CA ILE A 322 -9.57 -13.94 -4.34
C ILE A 322 -10.92 -13.44 -3.84
N TRP A 323 -11.39 -13.99 -2.73
CA TRP A 323 -12.69 -13.67 -2.16
C TRP A 323 -12.51 -12.75 -0.96
N ARG A 324 -13.01 -11.51 -1.06
CA ARG A 324 -12.79 -10.50 -0.05
C ARG A 324 -13.72 -10.70 1.15
N ALA A 325 -13.16 -10.93 2.33
CA ALA A 325 -13.91 -11.01 3.59
C ALA A 325 -14.16 -9.60 4.14
N PHE A 326 -15.02 -8.86 3.46
CA PHE A 326 -15.45 -7.53 3.86
C PHE A 326 -16.97 -7.50 3.94
N VAL A 327 -17.49 -7.44 5.16
CA VAL A 327 -18.91 -7.51 5.45
C VAL A 327 -19.40 -6.17 5.97
N TYR A 328 -20.41 -5.64 5.33
CA TYR A 328 -21.24 -4.57 5.81
C TYR A 328 -22.68 -5.07 5.88
N SER A 329 -22.99 -5.86 6.92
CA SER A 329 -24.34 -6.34 7.18
C SER A 329 -25.07 -5.35 8.08
N ALA A 330 -26.32 -5.01 7.72
CA ALA A 330 -27.19 -4.20 8.56
C ALA A 330 -27.89 -5.01 9.66
N GLU A 331 -27.74 -6.33 9.66
CA GLU A 331 -28.48 -7.24 10.54
C GLU A 331 -27.84 -7.39 11.93
N ASP A 332 -26.53 -7.20 12.06
CA ASP A 332 -25.86 -7.18 13.37
C ASP A 332 -25.50 -5.74 13.76
N GLU A 333 -26.37 -5.13 14.54
CA GLU A 333 -26.19 -3.75 15.07
C GLU A 333 -25.21 -3.69 16.25
N THR A 334 -24.73 -4.81 16.77
CA THR A 334 -24.02 -4.84 18.05
C THR A 334 -22.58 -4.39 17.96
N ASP A 335 -21.80 -4.93 17.03
CA ASP A 335 -20.43 -4.51 16.79
C ASP A 335 -19.92 -4.91 15.39
N ARG A 336 -19.68 -3.91 14.54
CA ARG A 336 -19.13 -4.12 13.20
C ARG A 336 -17.82 -4.91 13.19
N ALA A 337 -16.98 -4.76 14.21
CA ALA A 337 -15.71 -5.47 14.30
C ALA A 337 -15.85 -6.98 14.35
N LYS A 338 -17.05 -7.50 14.67
CA LYS A 338 -17.34 -8.94 14.73
C LYS A 338 -17.78 -9.55 13.42
N GLN A 339 -18.38 -8.76 12.53
CA GLN A 339 -19.19 -9.26 11.42
C GLN A 339 -18.41 -10.20 10.47
N ALA A 340 -17.24 -9.79 9.99
CA ALA A 340 -16.47 -10.61 9.07
C ALA A 340 -16.04 -11.94 9.71
N TYR A 341 -15.65 -11.93 10.98
CA TYR A 341 -15.30 -13.14 11.71
C TYR A 341 -16.50 -14.10 11.83
N GLU A 342 -17.66 -13.59 12.27
CA GLU A 342 -18.88 -14.40 12.47
C GLU A 342 -19.40 -15.00 11.17
N GLU A 343 -19.19 -14.32 10.05
CA GLU A 343 -19.65 -14.78 8.74
C GLU A 343 -18.69 -15.75 8.07
N PHE A 344 -17.38 -15.53 8.18
CA PHE A 344 -16.40 -16.32 7.43
C PHE A 344 -15.80 -17.49 8.20
N VAL A 345 -15.57 -17.37 9.52
CA VAL A 345 -14.96 -18.45 10.30
C VAL A 345 -15.77 -19.77 10.27
N PRO A 346 -17.11 -19.74 10.30
CA PRO A 346 -17.90 -20.98 10.13
C PRO A 346 -17.73 -21.68 8.78
N LEU A 347 -17.13 -21.01 7.79
CA LEU A 347 -16.87 -21.53 6.44
C LEU A 347 -15.45 -22.09 6.29
N ASP A 348 -14.66 -22.14 7.37
CA ASP A 348 -13.30 -22.68 7.30
C ASP A 348 -13.29 -24.10 6.73
N GLY A 349 -12.33 -24.37 5.82
CA GLY A 349 -12.22 -25.64 5.11
C GLY A 349 -13.28 -25.90 4.03
N GLN A 350 -14.23 -24.99 3.79
CA GLN A 350 -15.25 -25.15 2.76
C GLN A 350 -14.87 -24.50 1.41
N PHE A 351 -13.83 -23.71 1.37
CA PHE A 351 -13.32 -23.07 0.16
C PHE A 351 -12.46 -24.03 -0.66
N ALA A 352 -12.60 -23.99 -1.99
CA ALA A 352 -11.78 -24.78 -2.89
C ALA A 352 -10.28 -24.41 -2.79
N PRO A 353 -9.34 -25.32 -3.12
CA PRO A 353 -7.89 -25.07 -2.98
C PRO A 353 -7.35 -23.87 -3.74
N ASN A 354 -7.99 -23.47 -4.85
CA ASN A 354 -7.64 -22.28 -5.63
C ASN A 354 -8.40 -21.00 -5.23
N VAL A 355 -9.11 -21.04 -4.09
CA VAL A 355 -9.70 -19.85 -3.45
C VAL A 355 -8.75 -19.35 -2.37
N ILE A 356 -8.63 -18.02 -2.29
CA ILE A 356 -7.95 -17.29 -1.23
C ILE A 356 -8.96 -16.31 -0.62
N VAL A 357 -9.09 -16.31 0.70
CA VAL A 357 -9.90 -15.31 1.40
C VAL A 357 -9.02 -14.12 1.77
N GLN A 358 -9.33 -12.95 1.21
CA GLN A 358 -8.60 -11.70 1.44
C GLN A 358 -9.18 -10.95 2.63
N VAL A 359 -8.37 -10.71 3.64
CA VAL A 359 -8.74 -10.16 4.95
C VAL A 359 -7.99 -8.87 5.20
N LYS A 360 -8.69 -7.80 5.57
CA LYS A 360 -8.08 -6.51 5.95
C LYS A 360 -7.16 -6.67 7.16
N ASN A 361 -6.19 -5.77 7.28
CA ASN A 361 -5.25 -5.74 8.41
C ASN A 361 -5.94 -5.60 9.78
N GLY A 362 -7.07 -4.90 9.86
CA GLY A 362 -7.89 -4.72 11.05
C GLY A 362 -9.37 -5.04 10.78
N ALA A 363 -10.17 -5.10 11.84
CA ALA A 363 -11.54 -5.59 11.79
C ALA A 363 -12.56 -4.55 11.29
N ILE A 364 -12.17 -3.27 11.17
CA ILE A 364 -13.07 -2.21 10.69
C ILE A 364 -12.74 -1.84 9.25
N ASP A 365 -11.78 -0.94 9.01
CA ASP A 365 -11.56 -0.41 7.66
C ASP A 365 -10.26 0.43 7.54
N PHE A 366 -9.09 -0.18 7.62
CA PHE A 366 -7.80 0.50 7.42
C PHE A 366 -7.62 1.78 8.25
N GLN A 367 -8.15 1.79 9.47
CA GLN A 367 -8.05 2.93 10.38
C GLN A 367 -6.58 3.24 10.72
N PRO A 368 -6.25 4.44 11.20
CA PRO A 368 -4.86 4.81 11.51
C PRO A 368 -4.14 3.82 12.43
N ARG A 369 -4.88 3.18 13.34
CA ARG A 369 -4.44 2.00 14.10
C ARG A 369 -5.62 1.10 14.43
N GLU A 370 -5.50 -0.16 14.10
CA GLU A 370 -6.40 -1.24 14.48
C GLU A 370 -5.59 -2.42 15.04
N PRO A 371 -6.13 -3.19 16.00
CA PRO A 371 -5.58 -4.52 16.28
C PRO A 371 -5.63 -5.38 15.02
N PHE A 372 -4.72 -6.35 14.89
CA PHE A 372 -4.79 -7.29 13.78
C PHE A 372 -6.16 -7.98 13.70
N HIS A 373 -6.62 -8.31 12.50
CA HIS A 373 -7.94 -8.92 12.30
C HIS A 373 -8.01 -10.31 12.95
N PRO A 374 -9.03 -10.63 13.81
CA PRO A 374 -9.09 -11.88 14.56
C PRO A 374 -9.28 -13.14 13.69
N MET A 375 -9.60 -13.00 12.40
CA MET A 375 -9.64 -14.12 11.45
C MET A 375 -8.25 -14.74 11.21
N PHE A 376 -7.16 -13.97 11.35
CA PHE A 376 -5.82 -14.53 11.19
C PHE A 376 -5.55 -15.60 12.26
N GLY A 377 -5.30 -16.82 11.79
CA GLY A 377 -5.15 -18.01 12.62
C GLY A 377 -6.48 -18.67 13.06
N ALA A 378 -7.64 -18.05 12.81
CA ALA A 378 -8.95 -18.65 13.14
C ALA A 378 -9.53 -19.54 12.01
N MET A 379 -8.91 -19.53 10.84
CA MET A 379 -9.30 -20.34 9.68
C MET A 379 -8.10 -21.16 9.17
N PRO A 380 -7.68 -22.21 9.92
CA PRO A 380 -6.45 -22.96 9.60
C PRO A 380 -6.57 -23.81 8.33
N ASP A 381 -7.77 -24.15 7.87
CA ASP A 381 -8.02 -24.97 6.69
C ASP A 381 -8.35 -24.11 5.43
N THR A 382 -8.24 -22.79 5.54
CA THR A 382 -8.50 -21.83 4.46
C THR A 382 -7.29 -20.94 4.22
N ARG A 383 -6.91 -20.73 2.96
CA ARG A 383 -5.82 -19.82 2.59
C ARG A 383 -6.26 -18.37 2.81
N LEU A 384 -5.59 -17.67 3.73
CA LEU A 384 -5.84 -16.25 4.03
C LEU A 384 -4.76 -15.36 3.41
N MET A 385 -5.17 -14.24 2.82
CA MET A 385 -4.31 -13.17 2.30
C MET A 385 -4.50 -11.90 3.12
N LEU A 386 -3.42 -11.22 3.46
CA LEU A 386 -3.48 -9.91 4.11
C LEU A 386 -3.82 -8.82 3.09
N GLU A 387 -4.86 -8.01 3.37
CA GLU A 387 -5.16 -6.78 2.63
C GLU A 387 -4.75 -5.55 3.43
N VAL A 388 -3.92 -4.68 2.81
CA VAL A 388 -3.55 -3.36 3.34
C VAL A 388 -3.94 -2.26 2.38
N GLN A 389 -3.87 -0.99 2.79
CA GLN A 389 -4.25 0.15 1.96
C GLN A 389 -3.10 1.15 1.83
N LEU A 390 -2.72 1.46 0.58
CA LEU A 390 -1.69 2.46 0.28
C LEU A 390 -2.29 3.87 0.12
N THR A 391 -3.61 3.95 -0.12
CA THR A 391 -4.32 5.22 -0.38
C THR A 391 -4.44 6.12 0.84
N LYS A 392 -4.21 5.62 2.04
CA LYS A 392 -4.31 6.40 3.30
C LYS A 392 -5.67 7.07 3.50
N GLU A 393 -6.76 6.39 3.16
CA GLU A 393 -8.13 6.91 3.21
C GLU A 393 -8.48 7.56 4.56
N TYR A 394 -7.95 7.02 5.66
CA TYR A 394 -8.16 7.51 7.02
C TYR A 394 -6.92 8.15 7.64
N LEU A 395 -5.87 8.43 6.83
CA LEU A 395 -4.61 9.00 7.29
C LEU A 395 -4.23 10.28 6.52
N GLY A 396 -5.24 11.05 6.07
CA GLY A 396 -5.06 12.35 5.41
C GLY A 396 -4.72 12.27 3.92
N PHE A 397 -4.96 11.13 3.26
CA PHE A 397 -4.78 10.94 1.82
C PHE A 397 -3.38 11.36 1.33
N ALA A 398 -3.31 12.02 0.19
CA ALA A 398 -2.05 12.57 -0.34
C ALA A 398 -1.55 13.82 0.42
N SER A 399 -2.39 14.42 1.29
CA SER A 399 -2.07 15.68 2.00
C SER A 399 -1.21 15.50 3.23
N HIS A 400 -1.15 14.29 3.81
CA HIS A 400 -0.38 14.02 5.02
C HIS A 400 0.73 13.02 4.74
N LEU A 401 1.93 13.32 5.24
CA LEU A 401 3.00 12.34 5.29
C LEU A 401 2.68 11.33 6.37
N ALA A 402 2.43 10.08 5.93
CA ALA A 402 2.30 8.91 6.78
C ALA A 402 2.98 7.72 6.10
N TYR A 403 4.14 7.33 6.60
CA TYR A 403 4.84 6.13 6.14
C TYR A 403 4.20 4.91 6.80
N LEU A 404 3.63 4.02 5.99
CA LEU A 404 2.74 2.95 6.45
C LEU A 404 3.46 1.66 6.81
N ALA A 405 4.72 1.47 6.41
CA ALA A 405 5.45 0.23 6.69
C ALA A 405 5.47 -0.14 8.19
N PRO A 406 5.62 0.81 9.15
CA PRO A 406 5.54 0.46 10.58
C PRO A 406 4.17 -0.09 11.00
N MET A 407 3.08 0.30 10.33
CA MET A 407 1.75 -0.26 10.58
C MET A 407 1.64 -1.68 10.04
N TRP A 408 2.19 -1.92 8.86
CA TRP A 408 2.14 -3.25 8.24
C TRP A 408 3.08 -4.24 8.94
N GLU A 409 4.26 -3.80 9.38
CA GLU A 409 5.18 -4.55 10.24
C GLU A 409 4.51 -4.93 11.57
N GLU A 410 3.84 -3.97 12.25
CA GLU A 410 3.06 -4.20 13.47
C GLU A 410 2.01 -5.32 13.31
N VAL A 411 1.34 -5.37 12.15
CA VAL A 411 0.34 -6.41 11.86
C VAL A 411 0.99 -7.74 11.48
N LEU A 412 2.03 -7.72 10.63
CA LEU A 412 2.70 -8.94 10.18
C LEU A 412 3.39 -9.68 11.34
N ASP A 413 3.95 -8.93 12.29
CA ASP A 413 4.65 -9.46 13.47
C ASP A 413 3.68 -9.85 14.63
N ALA A 414 2.38 -9.56 14.49
CA ALA A 414 1.42 -9.86 15.53
C ALA A 414 1.27 -11.37 15.74
N ASP A 415 1.57 -11.85 16.95
CA ASP A 415 1.34 -13.25 17.33
C ASP A 415 -0.15 -13.52 17.45
N THR A 416 -0.67 -14.39 16.59
CA THR A 416 -2.09 -14.81 16.61
C THR A 416 -2.41 -15.71 17.79
N ALA A 417 -1.41 -16.30 18.45
CA ALA A 417 -1.53 -17.38 19.44
C ALA A 417 -2.35 -18.59 18.92
N ARG A 418 -2.42 -18.76 17.59
CA ARG A 418 -3.12 -19.84 16.89
C ARG A 418 -2.24 -20.43 15.77
N GLY A 419 -0.94 -20.59 16.02
CA GLY A 419 -0.03 -21.26 15.07
C GLY A 419 0.93 -20.34 14.34
N GLY A 420 1.28 -19.21 14.93
CA GLY A 420 2.31 -18.28 14.44
C GLY A 420 1.84 -16.83 14.39
N ASP A 421 2.70 -15.97 13.87
CA ASP A 421 2.38 -14.59 13.56
C ASP A 421 1.52 -14.46 12.28
N VAL A 422 1.00 -13.26 12.03
CA VAL A 422 0.18 -12.99 10.84
C VAL A 422 0.96 -13.26 9.56
N ALA A 423 2.26 -12.90 9.51
CA ALA A 423 3.09 -13.15 8.33
C ALA A 423 3.16 -14.65 7.97
N GLN A 424 3.29 -15.52 8.98
CA GLN A 424 3.29 -16.98 8.80
C GLN A 424 1.92 -17.51 8.33
N VAL A 425 0.83 -16.96 8.88
CA VAL A 425 -0.54 -17.33 8.50
C VAL A 425 -0.83 -17.00 7.04
N VAL A 426 -0.38 -15.85 6.55
CA VAL A 426 -0.68 -15.40 5.19
C VAL A 426 0.37 -15.82 4.15
N ALA A 427 1.54 -16.29 4.56
CA ALA A 427 2.62 -16.72 3.66
C ALA A 427 2.17 -17.71 2.57
N PRO A 428 1.26 -18.69 2.82
CA PRO A 428 0.82 -19.61 1.78
C PRO A 428 -0.06 -18.97 0.68
N ALA A 429 -0.62 -17.78 0.95
CA ALA A 429 -1.51 -17.08 0.03
C ALA A 429 -0.88 -15.81 -0.53
N GLY A 430 -0.53 -14.87 0.34
CA GLY A 430 0.10 -13.63 -0.09
C GLY A 430 -0.40 -12.36 0.59
N MET A 431 -0.09 -11.23 -0.03
CA MET A 431 -0.44 -9.90 0.43
C MET A 431 -0.99 -9.05 -0.73
N ALA A 432 -2.06 -8.31 -0.47
CA ALA A 432 -2.69 -7.39 -1.41
C ALA A 432 -2.68 -5.97 -0.85
N GLY A 433 -2.44 -4.98 -1.70
CA GLY A 433 -2.44 -3.57 -1.34
C GLY A 433 -3.41 -2.77 -2.21
N VAL A 434 -4.30 -1.99 -1.60
CA VAL A 434 -5.13 -1.03 -2.36
C VAL A 434 -4.22 0.05 -2.91
N ALA A 435 -4.14 0.12 -4.24
CA ALA A 435 -3.17 0.95 -4.94
C ALA A 435 -3.48 2.45 -4.82
N ASN A 436 -2.45 3.26 -4.64
CA ASN A 436 -2.50 4.72 -4.78
C ASN A 436 -1.58 5.14 -5.94
N THR A 437 -1.89 4.67 -7.15
CA THR A 437 -1.19 5.04 -8.37
C THR A 437 -2.16 5.66 -9.37
N GLY A 438 -1.83 6.85 -9.84
CA GLY A 438 -2.69 7.60 -10.74
C GLY A 438 -1.91 8.37 -11.80
N SER A 439 -2.61 9.27 -12.49
CA SER A 439 -2.07 10.05 -13.61
C SER A 439 -1.13 11.19 -13.19
N ASP A 440 -1.00 11.48 -11.91
CA ASP A 440 -0.04 12.48 -11.43
C ASP A 440 1.38 12.14 -11.86
N ARG A 441 2.19 13.19 -12.08
CA ARG A 441 3.54 12.99 -12.59
C ARG A 441 4.39 12.10 -11.68
N ASN A 442 4.26 12.25 -10.37
CA ASN A 442 4.94 11.46 -9.36
C ASN A 442 4.22 10.14 -9.00
N TRP A 443 3.16 9.75 -9.73
CA TRP A 443 2.34 8.54 -9.57
C TRP A 443 1.42 8.47 -8.36
N THR A 444 1.78 9.08 -7.24
CA THR A 444 1.15 8.82 -5.94
C THR A 444 0.60 10.08 -5.25
N GLY A 445 0.54 11.22 -5.97
CA GLY A 445 0.08 12.49 -5.44
C GLY A 445 1.11 13.20 -4.55
N SER A 446 1.96 12.45 -3.86
CA SER A 446 3.08 13.00 -3.07
C SER A 446 4.35 12.18 -3.23
N SER A 447 5.50 12.82 -3.05
CA SER A 447 6.79 12.13 -3.16
C SER A 447 6.97 11.04 -2.09
N PHE A 448 6.44 11.24 -0.88
CA PHE A 448 6.57 10.25 0.21
C PHE A 448 5.58 9.08 0.09
N ASP A 449 4.49 9.22 -0.66
CA ASP A 449 3.56 8.10 -0.89
C ASP A 449 4.17 7.03 -1.81
N GLN A 450 5.18 7.38 -2.60
CA GLN A 450 6.02 6.40 -3.30
C GLN A 450 6.68 5.41 -2.34
N ALA A 451 7.07 5.87 -1.12
CA ALA A 451 7.64 5.01 -0.09
C ALA A 451 6.67 3.91 0.37
N ASN A 452 5.36 4.19 0.39
CA ASN A 452 4.35 3.21 0.75
C ASN A 452 4.21 2.12 -0.33
N TRP A 453 4.27 2.50 -1.61
CA TRP A 453 4.29 1.53 -2.71
C TRP A 453 5.55 0.66 -2.66
N TYR A 454 6.72 1.28 -2.49
CA TYR A 454 7.99 0.57 -2.33
C TYR A 454 7.95 -0.41 -1.15
N ALA A 455 7.51 0.06 0.01
CA ALA A 455 7.45 -0.73 1.23
C ALA A 455 6.48 -1.90 1.15
N PHE A 456 5.33 -1.72 0.51
CA PHE A 456 4.39 -2.81 0.26
C PHE A 456 5.05 -3.97 -0.48
N GLY A 457 5.72 -3.69 -1.61
CA GLY A 457 6.42 -4.72 -2.37
C GLY A 457 7.52 -5.41 -1.58
N ARG A 458 8.32 -4.62 -0.83
CA ARG A 458 9.44 -5.16 -0.02
C ARG A 458 8.97 -6.06 1.12
N LEU A 459 7.89 -5.68 1.85
CA LEU A 459 7.32 -6.49 2.93
C LEU A 459 6.59 -7.73 2.39
N ALA A 460 5.87 -7.61 1.28
CA ALA A 460 5.24 -8.76 0.63
C ALA A 460 6.27 -9.76 0.06
N TRP A 461 7.46 -9.26 -0.33
CA TRP A 461 8.60 -10.11 -0.72
C TRP A 461 9.24 -10.80 0.47
N ASN A 462 9.54 -10.02 1.53
CA ASN A 462 10.17 -10.51 2.75
C ASN A 462 9.61 -9.78 3.98
N PRO A 463 8.64 -10.37 4.69
CA PRO A 463 8.02 -9.75 5.86
C PRO A 463 8.95 -9.56 7.06
N ALA A 464 10.13 -10.20 7.06
CA ALA A 464 11.14 -10.01 8.10
C ALA A 464 12.02 -8.75 7.90
N LEU A 465 11.81 -7.97 6.84
CA LEU A 465 12.49 -6.69 6.66
C LEU A 465 11.91 -5.66 7.61
N SER A 466 12.79 -4.91 8.29
CA SER A 466 12.32 -3.79 9.10
C SER A 466 11.89 -2.60 8.24
N SER A 467 10.86 -1.89 8.70
CA SER A 467 10.42 -0.63 8.08
C SER A 467 11.53 0.42 8.02
N GLU A 468 12.51 0.40 8.95
CA GLU A 468 13.69 1.26 8.92
C GLU A 468 14.60 0.93 7.71
N THR A 469 14.91 -0.34 7.51
CA THR A 469 15.72 -0.78 6.36
C THR A 469 15.08 -0.37 5.04
N ILE A 470 13.78 -0.59 4.92
CA ILE A 470 13.01 -0.25 3.71
C ILE A 470 12.97 1.27 3.47
N ALA A 471 12.76 2.07 4.52
CA ALA A 471 12.79 3.54 4.43
C ALA A 471 14.17 4.04 3.97
N ARG A 472 15.25 3.47 4.50
CA ARG A 472 16.63 3.80 4.11
C ARG A 472 16.93 3.45 2.66
N GLU A 473 16.56 2.24 2.21
CA GLU A 473 16.70 1.82 0.82
C GLU A 473 15.97 2.79 -0.13
N TRP A 474 14.70 3.07 0.16
CA TRP A 474 13.88 3.96 -0.67
C TRP A 474 14.42 5.39 -0.69
N ALA A 475 14.75 5.97 0.47
CA ALA A 475 15.21 7.34 0.57
C ALA A 475 16.56 7.55 -0.14
N ALA A 476 17.47 6.57 -0.05
CA ALA A 476 18.76 6.61 -0.73
C ALA A 476 18.62 6.56 -2.26
N GLN A 477 17.69 5.77 -2.79
CA GLN A 477 17.44 5.65 -4.22
C GLN A 477 16.65 6.86 -4.77
N THR A 478 15.73 7.41 -3.96
CA THR A 478 14.77 8.43 -4.41
C THR A 478 15.31 9.85 -4.23
N PHE A 479 15.98 10.16 -3.14
CA PHE A 479 16.47 11.52 -2.83
C PHE A 479 17.99 11.59 -2.79
N SER A 480 18.62 11.11 -1.72
CA SER A 480 20.05 11.29 -1.50
C SER A 480 20.65 10.13 -0.70
N ARG A 481 21.89 9.78 -1.05
CA ARG A 481 22.70 8.75 -0.35
C ARG A 481 23.50 9.33 0.83
N GLU A 482 23.48 10.65 0.99
CA GLU A 482 24.27 11.31 2.03
C GLU A 482 23.89 10.81 3.42
N PRO A 483 24.87 10.40 4.26
CA PRO A 483 24.59 9.86 5.59
C PRO A 483 23.78 10.81 6.47
N GLU A 484 24.04 12.10 6.41
CA GLU A 484 23.33 13.13 7.16
C GLU A 484 21.86 13.24 6.73
N PHE A 485 21.59 13.14 5.42
CA PHE A 485 20.22 13.08 4.91
C PHE A 485 19.46 11.86 5.45
N LEU A 486 20.07 10.68 5.31
CA LEU A 486 19.44 9.43 5.76
C LEU A 486 19.24 9.38 7.26
N ALA A 487 20.19 9.91 8.04
CA ALA A 487 20.08 9.97 9.50
C ALA A 487 18.93 10.86 9.99
N ALA A 488 18.51 11.84 9.19
CA ALA A 488 17.40 12.74 9.54
C ALA A 488 16.07 12.28 8.94
N VAL A 489 16.03 11.89 7.65
CA VAL A 489 14.77 11.56 6.96
C VAL A 489 14.17 10.24 7.43
N VAL A 490 14.98 9.21 7.72
CA VAL A 490 14.48 7.89 8.12
C VAL A 490 13.71 7.92 9.45
N PRO A 491 14.22 8.52 10.54
CA PRO A 491 13.44 8.67 11.77
C PRO A 491 12.19 9.54 11.59
N MET A 492 12.24 10.56 10.73
CA MET A 492 11.07 11.38 10.38
C MET A 492 9.97 10.50 9.72
N MET A 493 10.33 9.66 8.77
CA MET A 493 9.40 8.72 8.12
C MET A 493 8.80 7.74 9.13
N LEU A 494 9.63 7.09 9.94
CA LEU A 494 9.19 6.09 10.92
C LEU A 494 8.22 6.66 11.95
N GLY A 495 8.41 7.92 12.35
CA GLY A 495 7.54 8.62 13.31
C GLY A 495 6.25 9.18 12.73
N SER A 496 6.14 9.29 11.40
CA SER A 496 5.08 10.03 10.73
C SER A 496 3.68 9.41 10.89
N ARG A 497 3.54 8.09 10.79
CA ARG A 497 2.27 7.39 11.06
C ARG A 497 1.81 7.60 12.50
N GLN A 498 2.72 7.52 13.48
CA GLN A 498 2.38 7.75 14.88
C GLN A 498 1.90 9.19 15.14
N ALA A 499 2.46 10.18 14.43
CA ALA A 499 1.96 11.54 14.50
C ALA A 499 0.48 11.62 14.07
N VAL A 500 0.12 10.96 12.97
CA VAL A 500 -1.27 10.89 12.48
C VAL A 500 -2.19 10.21 13.50
N VAL A 501 -1.79 9.07 14.07
CA VAL A 501 -2.56 8.40 15.12
C VAL A 501 -2.79 9.35 16.31
N ASP A 502 -1.75 10.05 16.74
CA ASP A 502 -1.83 10.93 17.91
C ASP A 502 -2.79 12.10 17.70
N TYR A 503 -2.82 12.75 16.52
CA TYR A 503 -3.72 13.88 16.30
C TYR A 503 -5.09 13.52 15.71
N MET A 504 -5.29 12.29 15.21
CA MET A 504 -6.61 11.85 14.70
C MET A 504 -7.33 10.91 15.66
N THR A 505 -6.72 9.78 16.02
CA THR A 505 -7.37 8.65 16.71
C THR A 505 -6.51 8.09 17.83
N PRO A 506 -6.13 8.90 18.84
CA PRO A 506 -5.26 8.43 19.91
C PRO A 506 -5.91 7.35 20.77
N LEU A 507 -5.08 6.52 21.42
CA LEU A 507 -5.47 5.50 22.40
C LEU A 507 -6.42 4.42 21.88
N GLY A 508 -6.43 4.15 20.57
CA GLY A 508 -7.33 3.14 19.99
C GLY A 508 -8.71 3.66 19.62
N LEU A 509 -8.94 4.97 19.65
CA LEU A 509 -10.09 5.56 18.96
C LEU A 509 -10.02 5.24 17.46
N ALA A 510 -11.18 5.14 16.82
CA ALA A 510 -11.29 4.81 15.41
C ALA A 510 -12.47 5.57 14.77
N HIS A 511 -12.39 5.76 13.46
CA HIS A 511 -13.46 6.25 12.61
C HIS A 511 -14.07 7.60 13.09
N LEU A 512 -13.19 8.56 13.40
CA LEU A 512 -13.60 9.91 13.84
C LEU A 512 -13.73 10.90 12.66
N MET A 513 -13.56 10.42 11.43
CA MET A 513 -13.63 11.18 10.18
C MET A 513 -15.07 11.50 9.80
N GLY A 514 -15.28 12.60 9.10
CA GLY A 514 -16.56 12.91 8.47
C GLY A 514 -16.89 11.82 7.43
N THR A 515 -18.10 11.23 7.54
CA THR A 515 -18.56 10.26 6.55
C THR A 515 -18.87 10.98 5.24
N GLY A 516 -18.55 10.34 4.12
CA GLY A 516 -18.64 10.93 2.78
C GLY A 516 -17.25 11.18 2.24
N HIS A 517 -16.53 12.13 2.79
CA HIS A 517 -15.17 12.43 2.35
C HIS A 517 -14.05 11.78 3.17
N HIS A 518 -14.29 11.24 4.36
CA HIS A 518 -13.31 10.59 5.27
C HIS A 518 -12.05 11.43 5.62
N TYR A 519 -12.09 12.73 5.38
CA TYR A 519 -10.90 13.57 5.43
C TYR A 519 -10.72 14.29 6.76
N GLY A 520 -11.69 15.07 7.19
CA GLY A 520 -11.62 15.91 8.38
C GLY A 520 -12.25 15.29 9.63
N PRO A 521 -12.03 15.89 10.81
CA PRO A 521 -12.64 15.44 12.05
C PRO A 521 -14.14 15.71 12.08
N ALA A 522 -14.94 14.70 12.43
CA ALA A 522 -16.36 14.83 12.66
C ALA A 522 -16.88 13.91 13.77
N PRO A 523 -16.27 13.89 14.98
CA PRO A 523 -16.66 12.97 16.06
C PRO A 523 -18.12 13.16 16.51
N TRP A 524 -18.74 14.29 16.19
CA TRP A 524 -20.13 14.64 16.54
C TRP A 524 -21.17 14.00 15.63
N VAL A 525 -20.81 13.42 14.49
CA VAL A 525 -21.77 12.84 13.54
C VAL A 525 -22.38 11.58 14.14
N CYS A 526 -23.73 11.55 14.19
CA CYS A 526 -24.51 10.51 14.84
C CYS A 526 -25.91 10.32 14.22
N ASP A 527 -26.18 10.86 13.04
CA ASP A 527 -27.49 10.92 12.40
C ASP A 527 -27.53 10.31 10.99
N LEU A 528 -26.48 9.60 10.60
CA LEU A 528 -26.44 8.86 9.33
C LEU A 528 -27.34 7.63 9.36
N GLY A 529 -27.80 7.20 8.19
CA GLY A 529 -28.83 6.17 8.04
C GLY A 529 -28.42 4.77 8.54
N ARG A 530 -27.11 4.51 8.71
CA ARG A 530 -26.62 3.28 9.32
C ARG A 530 -25.81 3.61 10.59
N PRO A 531 -26.01 2.86 11.70
CA PRO A 531 -25.26 3.10 12.93
C PRO A 531 -23.73 3.06 12.73
N ASP A 532 -23.23 2.08 12.01
CA ASP A 532 -21.81 1.82 11.77
C ASP A 532 -21.14 2.77 10.75
N TRP A 533 -21.87 3.73 10.21
CA TRP A 533 -21.32 4.84 9.45
C TRP A 533 -21.01 6.05 10.35
N ASN A 534 -21.57 6.09 11.54
CA ASN A 534 -21.47 7.24 12.43
C ASN A 534 -20.21 7.16 13.30
N PRO A 535 -19.38 8.20 13.35
CA PRO A 535 -18.28 8.32 14.32
C PRO A 535 -18.68 8.04 15.76
N CYS A 536 -19.85 8.55 16.21
CA CYS A 536 -20.31 8.36 17.59
C CYS A 536 -20.55 6.88 17.95
N TYR A 537 -20.85 6.03 16.98
CA TYR A 537 -20.97 4.59 17.16
C TYR A 537 -19.65 3.95 17.62
N TYR A 538 -18.50 4.46 17.17
CA TYR A 538 -17.20 3.91 17.47
C TYR A 538 -16.63 4.42 18.79
N HIS A 539 -16.74 5.73 19.04
CA HIS A 539 -16.15 6.29 20.27
C HIS A 539 -17.06 6.21 21.49
N ARG A 540 -18.41 6.12 21.32
CA ARG A 540 -19.40 6.00 22.37
C ARG A 540 -19.22 6.96 23.55
N ALA A 541 -18.67 8.15 23.29
CA ALA A 541 -18.37 9.11 24.34
C ALA A 541 -19.66 9.68 24.94
N ASP A 542 -19.71 9.74 26.27
CA ASP A 542 -20.76 10.34 27.07
C ASP A 542 -20.16 11.09 28.27
N ARG A 543 -21.00 11.54 29.20
CA ARG A 543 -20.53 12.19 30.42
C ARG A 543 -19.69 11.28 31.32
N GLY A 544 -19.92 9.98 31.25
CA GLY A 544 -19.26 8.98 32.08
C GLY A 544 -17.91 8.52 31.55
N GLY A 545 -17.75 8.48 30.21
CA GLY A 545 -16.53 7.91 29.63
C GLY A 545 -16.48 7.98 28.11
N ILE A 546 -15.50 7.28 27.54
CA ILE A 546 -15.24 7.18 26.11
C ILE A 546 -14.67 5.80 25.76
N GLY A 547 -14.85 5.37 24.51
CA GLY A 547 -14.34 4.11 23.96
C GLY A 547 -15.43 3.06 23.79
N PHE A 548 -15.12 1.99 23.09
CA PHE A 548 -16.07 0.91 22.81
C PHE A 548 -15.81 -0.29 23.72
N ASP A 549 -16.77 -0.68 24.55
CA ASP A 549 -16.64 -1.88 25.37
C ASP A 549 -16.82 -3.14 24.48
N ARG A 550 -15.70 -3.78 24.14
CA ARG A 550 -15.60 -5.04 23.41
C ARG A 550 -15.25 -6.23 24.29
N THR A 551 -15.24 -6.02 25.63
CA THR A 551 -15.09 -7.09 26.62
C THR A 551 -16.35 -7.97 26.72
N PRO A 552 -16.34 -9.06 27.50
CA PRO A 552 -17.54 -9.87 27.76
C PRO A 552 -18.72 -9.08 28.38
N ALA A 553 -18.47 -7.90 28.97
CA ALA A 553 -19.53 -7.04 29.51
C ALA A 553 -20.21 -6.20 28.42
N GLY A 554 -19.54 -5.96 27.30
CA GLY A 554 -20.03 -5.22 26.14
C GLY A 554 -20.39 -6.13 24.96
N SER A 555 -19.82 -5.84 23.78
CA SER A 555 -20.07 -6.60 22.55
C SER A 555 -19.43 -8.00 22.52
N ASN A 556 -18.48 -8.25 23.39
CA ASN A 556 -17.69 -9.48 23.46
C ASN A 556 -16.85 -9.79 22.19
N ALA A 557 -16.51 -8.79 21.39
CA ALA A 557 -15.65 -8.99 20.22
C ALA A 557 -14.25 -9.52 20.59
N LEU A 558 -13.80 -9.24 21.81
CA LEU A 558 -12.53 -9.75 22.35
C LEU A 558 -12.47 -11.30 22.35
N SER A 559 -13.61 -11.99 22.46
CA SER A 559 -13.67 -13.46 22.40
C SER A 559 -13.31 -14.06 21.03
N GLN A 560 -13.25 -13.26 19.99
CA GLN A 560 -12.84 -13.70 18.65
C GLN A 560 -11.32 -13.91 18.53
N TYR A 561 -10.55 -13.33 19.43
CA TYR A 561 -9.10 -13.56 19.52
C TYR A 561 -8.79 -14.85 20.31
N ALA A 562 -7.59 -15.39 20.10
CA ALA A 562 -7.13 -16.52 20.91
C ALA A 562 -7.13 -16.16 22.41
N PRO A 563 -7.39 -17.13 23.31
CA PRO A 563 -7.50 -16.85 24.75
C PRO A 563 -6.30 -16.11 25.35
N GLY A 564 -5.07 -16.38 24.87
CA GLY A 564 -3.86 -15.71 25.31
C GLY A 564 -3.82 -14.24 24.91
N VAL A 565 -4.23 -13.92 23.67
CA VAL A 565 -4.32 -12.54 23.15
C VAL A 565 -5.48 -11.81 23.86
N ALA A 566 -6.65 -12.43 23.96
CA ALA A 566 -7.79 -11.85 24.65
C ALA A 566 -7.47 -11.49 26.12
N ALA A 567 -6.71 -12.35 26.81
CA ALA A 567 -6.29 -12.08 28.18
C ALA A 567 -5.37 -10.86 28.30
N GLN A 568 -4.50 -10.61 27.32
CA GLN A 568 -3.62 -9.43 27.31
C GLN A 568 -4.40 -8.13 27.15
N TRP A 569 -5.55 -8.15 26.48
CA TRP A 569 -6.37 -6.96 26.20
C TRP A 569 -7.60 -6.82 27.08
N SER A 570 -7.82 -7.76 28.00
CA SER A 570 -8.97 -7.75 28.90
C SER A 570 -8.83 -6.79 30.08
N ASP A 571 -7.61 -6.51 30.52
CA ASP A 571 -7.33 -5.61 31.64
C ASP A 571 -6.83 -4.25 31.12
N PRO A 572 -7.64 -3.18 31.23
CA PRO A 572 -7.26 -1.86 30.74
C PRO A 572 -6.03 -1.27 31.44
N ALA A 573 -5.69 -1.70 32.65
CA ALA A 573 -4.52 -1.21 33.39
C ALA A 573 -3.21 -1.89 32.91
N ALA A 574 -3.30 -3.09 32.35
CA ALA A 574 -2.14 -3.90 31.96
C ALA A 574 -1.91 -3.94 30.43
N MET A 575 -2.93 -3.68 29.62
CA MET A 575 -2.86 -3.78 28.16
C MET A 575 -2.02 -2.67 27.52
N ASN A 576 -1.66 -2.84 26.23
CA ASN A 576 -1.10 -1.76 25.42
C ASN A 576 -2.14 -0.64 25.24
N GLU A 577 -1.79 0.58 25.70
CA GLU A 577 -2.68 1.75 25.63
C GLU A 577 -3.03 2.18 24.19
N ASP A 578 -2.26 1.77 23.21
CA ASP A 578 -2.55 2.07 21.80
C ASP A 578 -3.86 1.43 21.29
N TYR A 579 -4.39 0.43 22.02
CA TYR A 579 -5.68 -0.22 21.74
C TYR A 579 -6.69 -0.04 22.88
N LEU A 580 -6.44 0.84 23.84
CA LEU A 580 -7.20 0.99 25.07
C LEU A 580 -8.68 1.27 24.82
N LEU A 581 -8.99 2.29 24.05
CA LEU A 581 -10.37 2.71 23.74
C LEU A 581 -10.99 1.92 22.59
N TRP A 582 -10.20 1.08 21.93
CA TRP A 582 -10.73 0.08 21.00
C TRP A 582 -11.50 -1.02 21.73
N PHE A 583 -10.98 -1.47 22.87
CA PHE A 583 -11.55 -2.59 23.61
C PHE A 583 -12.35 -2.20 24.84
N HIS A 584 -12.17 -0.98 25.39
CA HIS A 584 -12.78 -0.57 26.63
C HIS A 584 -13.50 0.78 26.53
N HIS A 585 -14.67 0.85 27.16
CA HIS A 585 -15.31 2.11 27.50
C HIS A 585 -14.89 2.50 28.90
N LEU A 586 -14.11 3.60 29.04
CA LEU A 586 -13.47 3.97 30.29
C LEU A 586 -13.91 5.34 30.78
N PRO A 587 -14.01 5.54 32.11
CA PRO A 587 -14.32 6.85 32.66
C PRO A 587 -13.21 7.86 32.38
N TRP A 588 -13.57 9.14 32.28
CA TRP A 588 -12.65 10.22 31.95
C TRP A 588 -11.52 10.41 32.96
N ASP A 589 -11.72 9.96 34.20
CA ASP A 589 -10.74 9.97 35.28
C ASP A 589 -9.95 8.67 35.45
N PHE A 590 -10.10 7.72 34.54
CA PHE A 590 -9.30 6.49 34.49
C PHE A 590 -7.80 6.86 34.51
N SER A 591 -7.02 6.23 35.37
CA SER A 591 -5.57 6.47 35.47
C SER A 591 -4.81 5.70 34.41
N THR A 592 -4.20 6.40 33.49
CA THR A 592 -3.34 5.84 32.42
C THR A 592 -1.95 5.49 32.96
N ARG A 593 -1.14 4.76 32.19
CA ARG A 593 0.24 4.40 32.56
C ARG A 593 1.16 5.61 32.82
N SER A 594 0.85 6.75 32.19
CA SER A 594 1.59 8.00 32.45
C SER A 594 1.30 8.61 33.79
N GLY A 595 0.29 8.11 34.54
CA GLY A 595 -0.21 8.67 35.76
C GLY A 595 -1.18 9.83 35.57
N ARG A 596 -1.52 10.18 34.34
CA ARG A 596 -2.57 11.14 33.98
C ARG A 596 -3.94 10.47 33.98
N THR A 597 -4.99 11.29 34.17
CA THR A 597 -6.34 10.85 33.83
C THR A 597 -6.47 10.60 32.31
N LEU A 598 -7.44 9.81 31.91
CA LEU A 598 -7.72 9.53 30.48
C LEU A 598 -7.95 10.84 29.70
N TRP A 599 -8.66 11.80 30.31
CA TRP A 599 -8.86 13.12 29.70
C TRP A 599 -7.53 13.88 29.50
N GLU A 600 -6.69 13.91 30.49
CA GLU A 600 -5.36 14.55 30.40
C GLU A 600 -4.46 13.85 29.40
N GLU A 601 -4.51 12.52 29.32
CA GLU A 601 -3.71 11.75 28.37
C GLU A 601 -4.18 11.96 26.93
N LEU A 602 -5.50 12.00 26.68
CA LEU A 602 -6.04 12.34 25.35
C LEU A 602 -5.54 13.71 24.87
N VAL A 603 -5.63 14.74 25.71
CA VAL A 603 -5.11 16.08 25.38
C VAL A 603 -3.61 16.02 25.07
N ALA A 604 -2.84 15.32 25.92
CA ALA A 604 -1.38 15.19 25.74
C ALA A 604 -1.03 14.45 24.44
N ARG A 605 -1.81 13.43 24.03
CA ARG A 605 -1.61 12.70 22.78
C ARG A 605 -1.87 13.60 21.56
N TYR A 606 -2.98 14.35 21.55
CA TYR A 606 -3.27 15.33 20.51
C TYR A 606 -2.15 16.38 20.38
N ASP A 607 -1.69 16.96 21.49
CA ASP A 607 -0.61 17.95 21.50
C ASP A 607 0.72 17.33 21.01
N ARG A 608 1.00 16.08 21.36
CA ARG A 608 2.18 15.34 20.90
C ARG A 608 2.15 15.14 19.37
N GLY A 609 0.97 14.83 18.80
CA GLY A 609 0.80 14.67 17.36
C GLY A 609 1.17 15.95 16.61
N ILE A 610 0.70 17.13 17.07
CA ILE A 610 1.05 18.42 16.50
C ILE A 610 2.57 18.67 16.60
N ALA A 611 3.15 18.50 17.78
CA ALA A 611 4.59 18.71 18.00
C ALA A 611 5.44 17.83 17.06
N LYS A 612 5.01 16.59 16.82
CA LYS A 612 5.67 15.69 15.88
C LYS A 612 5.62 16.21 14.44
N VAL A 613 4.51 16.80 13.99
CA VAL A 613 4.42 17.39 12.65
C VAL A 613 5.30 18.64 12.55
N GLU A 614 5.40 19.44 13.59
CA GLU A 614 6.33 20.58 13.68
C GLU A 614 7.79 20.12 13.58
N ASP A 615 8.15 19.04 14.28
CA ASP A 615 9.48 18.42 14.19
C ASP A 615 9.76 17.90 12.77
N MET A 616 8.77 17.29 12.11
CA MET A 616 8.89 16.84 10.73
C MET A 616 9.14 18.01 9.75
N GLN A 617 8.44 19.14 9.94
CA GLN A 617 8.68 20.35 9.16
C GLN A 617 10.08 20.89 9.38
N ALA A 618 10.53 21.01 10.62
CA ALA A 618 11.87 21.50 10.95
C ALA A 618 12.96 20.57 10.38
N THR A 619 12.78 19.27 10.51
CA THR A 619 13.67 18.26 9.92
C THR A 619 13.75 18.43 8.41
N TRP A 620 12.61 18.49 7.72
CA TRP A 620 12.59 18.63 6.26
C TRP A 620 13.27 19.93 5.80
N GLN A 621 13.06 21.05 6.50
CA GLN A 621 13.74 22.31 6.18
C GLN A 621 15.27 22.18 6.24
N SER A 622 15.80 21.40 7.18
CA SER A 622 17.24 21.16 7.29
C SER A 622 17.81 20.34 6.12
N LEU A 623 16.97 19.60 5.41
CA LEU A 623 17.33 18.72 4.31
C LEU A 623 17.38 19.40 2.93
N ALA A 624 17.09 20.70 2.86
CA ALA A 624 17.12 21.48 1.60
C ALA A 624 18.40 21.29 0.76
N PRO A 625 19.62 21.18 1.33
CA PRO A 625 20.83 20.99 0.54
C PRO A 625 20.93 19.65 -0.21
N TYR A 626 20.13 18.66 0.18
CA TYR A 626 20.21 17.26 -0.31
C TYR A 626 19.11 16.90 -1.30
N VAL A 627 18.13 17.79 -1.49
CA VAL A 627 16.93 17.54 -2.30
C VAL A 627 16.81 18.58 -3.41
N ASP A 628 16.38 18.16 -4.59
CA ASP A 628 16.09 19.12 -5.67
C ASP A 628 15.01 20.14 -5.26
N PRO A 629 15.07 21.38 -5.78
CA PRO A 629 14.19 22.45 -5.32
C PRO A 629 12.69 22.18 -5.56
N GLN A 630 12.33 21.39 -6.58
CA GLN A 630 10.93 21.14 -6.91
C GLN A 630 10.30 20.21 -5.89
N ARG A 631 10.89 19.03 -5.65
CA ARG A 631 10.39 18.07 -4.64
C ARG A 631 10.51 18.63 -3.23
N PHE A 632 11.59 19.36 -2.92
CA PHE A 632 11.74 20.02 -1.64
C PHE A 632 10.58 20.97 -1.34
N ARG A 633 10.19 21.83 -2.32
CA ARG A 633 9.07 22.76 -2.17
C ARG A 633 7.74 22.02 -2.01
N SER A 634 7.47 21.05 -2.87
CA SER A 634 6.23 20.28 -2.83
C SER A 634 6.01 19.62 -1.46
N VAL A 635 7.03 18.95 -0.92
CA VAL A 635 6.95 18.34 0.41
C VAL A 635 6.82 19.37 1.52
N SER A 636 7.51 20.52 1.41
CA SER A 636 7.38 21.61 2.39
C SER A 636 5.95 22.15 2.46
N GLU A 637 5.29 22.31 1.30
CA GLU A 637 3.90 22.78 1.20
C GLU A 637 2.93 21.75 1.79
N MET A 638 3.14 20.47 1.53
CA MET A 638 2.31 19.39 2.10
C MET A 638 2.46 19.28 3.61
N LEU A 639 3.67 19.37 4.15
CA LEU A 639 3.89 19.39 5.59
C LEU A 639 3.27 20.64 6.26
N ALA A 640 3.20 21.77 5.55
CA ALA A 640 2.47 22.95 6.06
C ALA A 640 0.96 22.72 6.10
N ILE A 641 0.39 22.02 5.12
CA ILE A 641 -1.01 21.59 5.13
C ILE A 641 -1.23 20.64 6.32
N GLN A 642 -0.41 19.60 6.46
CA GLN A 642 -0.53 18.64 7.54
C GLN A 642 -0.44 19.28 8.93
N ASN A 643 0.43 20.28 9.12
CA ASN A 643 0.53 21.00 10.41
C ASN A 643 -0.76 21.78 10.72
N ARG A 644 -1.32 22.49 9.72
CA ARG A 644 -2.60 23.19 9.86
C ARG A 644 -3.72 22.22 10.23
N GLU A 645 -3.75 21.08 9.57
CA GLU A 645 -4.80 20.08 9.73
C GLU A 645 -4.64 19.26 11.01
N ALA A 646 -3.44 18.97 11.47
CA ALA A 646 -3.19 18.35 12.77
C ALA A 646 -3.76 19.22 13.90
N ARG A 647 -3.62 20.57 13.81
CA ARG A 647 -4.22 21.52 14.74
C ARG A 647 -5.75 21.51 14.65
N TRP A 648 -6.30 21.49 13.44
CA TRP A 648 -7.74 21.37 13.22
C TRP A 648 -8.31 20.10 13.83
N TRP A 649 -7.68 18.95 13.58
CA TRP A 649 -8.07 17.65 14.15
C TRP A 649 -8.11 17.69 15.68
N ARG A 650 -7.03 18.17 16.29
CA ARG A 650 -6.93 18.33 17.73
C ARG A 650 -8.03 19.25 18.27
N ASP A 651 -8.15 20.45 17.71
CA ASP A 651 -9.02 21.48 18.25
C ASP A 651 -10.51 21.12 18.11
N ALA A 652 -10.91 20.60 16.95
CA ALA A 652 -12.28 20.14 16.72
C ALA A 652 -12.66 18.97 17.65
N SER A 653 -11.74 18.00 17.80
CA SER A 653 -11.94 16.86 18.69
C SER A 653 -12.02 17.30 20.16
N LEU A 654 -11.13 18.15 20.62
CA LEU A 654 -11.16 18.64 22.00
C LEU A 654 -12.38 19.49 22.32
N ALA A 655 -12.83 20.33 21.37
CA ALA A 655 -14.08 21.10 21.52
C ALA A 655 -15.27 20.17 21.71
N TYR A 656 -15.32 19.07 20.96
CA TYR A 656 -16.38 18.08 21.09
C TYR A 656 -16.27 17.28 22.40
N TRP A 657 -15.09 16.79 22.78
CA TRP A 657 -14.94 16.03 24.01
C TRP A 657 -15.27 16.87 25.25
N GLN A 658 -14.89 18.15 25.28
CA GLN A 658 -15.28 19.08 26.37
C GLN A 658 -16.81 19.29 26.43
N HIS A 659 -17.47 19.38 25.28
CA HIS A 659 -18.92 19.48 25.23
C HIS A 659 -19.59 18.23 25.82
N VAL A 660 -19.07 17.04 25.49
CA VAL A 660 -19.62 15.77 25.94
C VAL A 660 -19.38 15.52 27.43
N ASN A 661 -18.12 15.67 27.89
CA ASN A 661 -17.74 15.32 29.25
C ASN A 661 -18.05 16.44 30.26
N GLY A 662 -18.13 17.70 29.82
CA GLY A 662 -18.34 18.86 30.68
C GLY A 662 -17.14 19.23 31.58
N LEU A 663 -15.95 18.64 31.31
CA LEU A 663 -14.74 18.87 32.10
C LEU A 663 -13.96 20.09 31.57
N PRO A 664 -13.26 20.84 32.47
CA PRO A 664 -12.31 21.85 32.02
C PRO A 664 -11.13 21.20 31.31
N LEU A 665 -10.47 21.97 30.45
CA LEU A 665 -9.17 21.53 29.91
C LEU A 665 -8.15 21.36 31.03
N PRO A 666 -7.20 20.41 30.87
CA PRO A 666 -6.08 20.27 31.80
C PRO A 666 -5.30 21.58 31.96
N ALA A 667 -4.72 21.78 33.14
CA ALA A 667 -3.93 22.98 33.42
C ALA A 667 -2.76 23.12 32.43
N GLY A 668 -2.66 24.29 31.78
CA GLY A 668 -1.62 24.57 30.78
C GLY A 668 -1.95 24.10 29.34
N ALA A 669 -3.04 23.38 29.12
CA ALA A 669 -3.47 23.01 27.77
C ALA A 669 -3.97 24.24 26.99
N THR A 670 -3.62 24.31 25.71
CA THR A 670 -4.10 25.38 24.82
C THR A 670 -5.57 25.13 24.48
N PRO A 671 -6.48 26.11 24.65
CA PRO A 671 -7.86 25.99 24.26
C PRO A 671 -7.99 25.78 22.73
N PRO A 672 -9.06 25.09 22.24
CA PRO A 672 -9.43 25.08 20.84
C PRO A 672 -9.54 26.50 20.27
N ALA A 673 -9.08 26.69 19.04
CA ALA A 673 -9.06 28.01 18.39
C ALA A 673 -10.48 28.57 18.12
N MET A 674 -11.45 27.67 17.95
CA MET A 674 -12.86 28.01 17.67
C MET A 674 -13.79 27.19 18.57
N ASP A 675 -15.05 27.60 18.65
CA ASP A 675 -16.07 26.84 19.36
C ASP A 675 -16.56 25.64 18.51
N LEU A 676 -17.24 24.69 19.15
CA LEU A 676 -17.74 23.48 18.53
C LEU A 676 -18.71 23.77 17.37
N ASN A 677 -19.61 24.75 17.53
CA ASN A 677 -20.60 25.07 16.48
C ASN A 677 -19.90 25.55 15.19
N THR A 678 -18.81 26.28 15.35
CA THR A 678 -17.99 26.72 14.21
C THR A 678 -17.38 25.52 13.48
N TYR A 679 -16.82 24.55 14.22
CA TYR A 679 -16.28 23.33 13.59
C TYR A 679 -17.38 22.49 12.92
N GLN A 680 -18.55 22.37 13.52
CA GLN A 680 -19.68 21.62 12.97
C GLN A 680 -20.28 22.26 11.72
N ALA A 681 -20.14 23.58 11.56
CA ALA A 681 -20.64 24.32 10.40
C ALA A 681 -19.66 24.42 9.23
N MET A 682 -18.47 23.85 9.36
CA MET A 682 -17.49 23.83 8.26
C MET A 682 -17.94 22.89 7.14
N GLU A 683 -17.81 23.37 5.90
CA GLU A 683 -18.07 22.62 4.69
C GLU A 683 -16.78 22.53 3.86
N PHE A 684 -16.54 21.39 3.25
CA PHE A 684 -15.32 21.11 2.49
C PHE A 684 -15.66 20.49 1.13
N PRO A 685 -16.35 21.25 0.23
CA PRO A 685 -16.74 20.71 -1.07
C PRO A 685 -15.56 20.35 -1.97
N GLU A 686 -14.37 20.84 -1.65
CA GLU A 686 -13.11 20.53 -2.33
C GLU A 686 -12.34 19.39 -1.66
N ALA A 687 -12.84 18.80 -0.58
CA ALA A 687 -12.14 17.75 0.12
C ALA A 687 -11.98 16.50 -0.77
N PRO A 688 -10.82 15.83 -0.73
CA PRO A 688 -10.65 14.56 -1.42
C PRO A 688 -11.70 13.54 -0.95
N GLY A 689 -12.18 12.70 -1.86
CA GLY A 689 -13.07 11.58 -1.54
C GLY A 689 -14.57 11.88 -1.67
N GLU A 690 -14.97 13.09 -2.04
CA GLU A 690 -16.33 13.44 -2.42
C GLU A 690 -16.73 12.83 -3.78
#